data_cfd8e2043ac907d1ba3be094b3ee6a92
#
_entry.id   cfd8e2043ac907d1ba3be094b3ee6a92
#
_cell.length_a   1.000
_cell.length_b   1.000
_cell.length_c   1.000
_cell.angle_alpha   90.00
_cell.angle_beta   90.00
_cell.angle_gamma   90.00
#
_symmetry.space_group_name_H-M   'P 1'
#
loop_
_entity.id
_entity.type
_entity.pdbx_description
1 polymer ?
#
loop_
_entity_poly.entity_id
_entity_poly.type
_entity_poly.pdbx_seq_one_letter_code
_entity_poly.pdbx_strand_id
1 'polypeptide(L)'
;MAKDPVCGMYVEEVEHALKTTRMGTTYYFCSEACLVQFQAPEKAAARLKRLVALAAILTVPITALTYLPIIADQTTNNLVMFIVSLPVQFVVGSRFYRGSYDAFKSRAGNMDLLIGLGTSAAWVYSTIVTFVPGFFPNSGTYFETSAIIITLIQTGNLLEHITKRRASEAVRKLLDLQPTMAKVVRDGAEIQIPVEQVQVDDVLVVRPGERIPVDGVVVEGSSAADESMITGESLPRDKTAGSEVIGATINETGLLKIRATKVGQDTVLSQIAKLVEEAQIGKAPLQRLADRISAFFVPLVILIATGSALTWYFLGGIGLASSLLAFVSVVIIACPCALGIATPAALLVGAGKGAESGILIKGGESLEEAHKVDTIIFDKTGTLTKGEPSVTGIVAVGKMSDREILHYAGSVEAGSEHPLARAVVNAAKKSGVPLAPPSKFEALPGLGVRAEADGHQVLLGNQELMTNFHVPVFGYTEKLMGLQNEGKTVTFLAVDSELEGLIGLADTPKETSAKAVKRLKSMGLEVVMLTGDHETTAKAIAEQLGIDKVIANVRPEQKEEVVRKLQSEGRKVAMVGDGINDAPALAKADVGIAIGSGTDVAKETGGIILIKNDLMDVVKALQLSRATVRKIKENLLWAFVYNIALIPIAAGILVPFLGPGIYQVLPLLAGGAMAISSVTVVSNSLLLRRFKPRL
;
A
#
# COMPACT_ATOMS: atom_id res chain seq x y z
N MET A 1 16.57 -18.51 2.30
CA MET A 1 15.77 -18.79 1.09
C MET A 1 14.94 -17.55 0.73
N ALA A 2 15.23 -16.92 -0.39
CA ALA A 2 14.44 -15.82 -0.94
C ALA A 2 13.22 -16.34 -1.70
N LYS A 3 12.23 -15.47 -1.90
CA LYS A 3 11.09 -15.74 -2.77
C LYS A 3 11.29 -15.09 -4.13
N ASP A 4 11.04 -15.85 -5.20
CA ASP A 4 10.96 -15.30 -6.55
C ASP A 4 9.80 -14.30 -6.65
N PRO A 5 10.05 -13.01 -6.94
CA PRO A 5 9.02 -11.97 -6.98
C PRO A 5 7.99 -12.16 -8.10
N VAL A 6 8.31 -12.97 -9.12
CA VAL A 6 7.43 -13.21 -10.28
C VAL A 6 6.47 -14.36 -10.05
N CYS A 7 6.98 -15.51 -9.59
CA CYS A 7 6.18 -16.72 -9.43
C CYS A 7 5.94 -17.12 -7.95
N GLY A 8 6.68 -16.53 -7.01
CA GLY A 8 6.56 -16.79 -5.58
C GLY A 8 7.17 -18.12 -5.11
N MET A 9 7.93 -18.82 -5.94
CA MET A 9 8.68 -20.01 -5.53
C MET A 9 9.85 -19.64 -4.62
N TYR A 10 10.19 -20.52 -3.68
CA TYR A 10 11.37 -20.35 -2.84
C TYR A 10 12.62 -20.72 -3.61
N VAL A 11 13.60 -19.84 -3.58
CA VAL A 11 14.90 -19.98 -4.23
C VAL A 11 15.98 -19.93 -3.16
N GLU A 12 16.97 -20.81 -3.23
CA GLU A 12 18.12 -20.74 -2.35
C GLU A 12 18.99 -19.52 -2.69
N GLU A 13 19.39 -18.77 -1.66
CA GLU A 13 20.23 -17.58 -1.77
C GLU A 13 21.71 -17.97 -1.93
N VAL A 14 22.01 -18.73 -3.00
CA VAL A 14 23.36 -19.16 -3.32
C VAL A 14 24.01 -18.18 -4.31
N GLU A 15 25.32 -18.17 -4.35
CA GLU A 15 26.10 -17.22 -5.16
C GLU A 15 25.80 -17.33 -6.67
N HIS A 16 25.45 -18.53 -7.14
CA HIS A 16 25.11 -18.83 -8.54
C HIS A 16 23.59 -18.72 -8.84
N ALA A 17 22.77 -18.33 -7.87
CA ALA A 17 21.33 -18.12 -8.13
C ALA A 17 21.12 -16.96 -9.10
N LEU A 18 20.11 -17.11 -9.97
CA LEU A 18 19.66 -16.02 -10.84
C LEU A 18 19.18 -14.87 -9.97
N LYS A 19 19.87 -13.74 -10.00
CA LYS A 19 19.58 -12.57 -9.16
C LYS A 19 19.71 -11.27 -9.93
N THR A 20 18.98 -10.26 -9.48
CA THR A 20 19.14 -8.86 -9.93
C THR A 20 18.95 -7.93 -8.76
N THR A 21 19.66 -6.82 -8.77
CA THR A 21 19.50 -5.77 -7.77
C THR A 21 18.72 -4.62 -8.38
N ARG A 22 17.64 -4.18 -7.70
CA ARG A 22 16.85 -3.05 -8.12
C ARG A 22 16.51 -2.21 -6.89
N MET A 23 16.70 -0.90 -6.95
CA MET A 23 16.50 0.03 -5.81
C MET A 23 17.17 -0.45 -4.51
N GLY A 24 18.41 -0.96 -4.59
CA GLY A 24 19.17 -1.46 -3.44
C GLY A 24 18.74 -2.83 -2.90
N THR A 25 17.64 -3.41 -3.38
CA THR A 25 17.17 -4.73 -2.96
C THR A 25 17.59 -5.80 -3.97
N THR A 26 18.18 -6.90 -3.49
CA THR A 26 18.55 -8.04 -4.33
C THR A 26 17.41 -9.04 -4.38
N TYR A 27 16.95 -9.37 -5.59
CA TYR A 27 15.89 -10.33 -5.87
C TYR A 27 16.47 -11.59 -6.48
N TYR A 28 15.98 -12.75 -6.05
CA TYR A 28 16.39 -14.07 -6.52
C TYR A 28 15.27 -14.72 -7.34
N PHE A 29 15.63 -15.43 -8.41
CA PHE A 29 14.68 -15.98 -9.38
C PHE A 29 14.88 -17.47 -9.56
N CYS A 30 13.77 -18.21 -9.67
CA CYS A 30 13.78 -19.65 -9.90
C CYS A 30 14.14 -20.02 -11.34
N SER A 31 13.97 -19.08 -12.29
CA SER A 31 14.23 -19.32 -13.71
C SER A 31 14.62 -18.03 -14.42
N GLU A 32 15.33 -18.17 -15.55
CA GLU A 32 15.68 -17.06 -16.43
C GLU A 32 14.41 -16.35 -16.98
N ALA A 33 13.32 -17.09 -17.18
CA ALA A 33 12.05 -16.51 -17.62
C ALA A 33 11.48 -15.53 -16.58
N CYS A 34 11.56 -15.85 -15.28
CA CYS A 34 11.15 -14.96 -14.20
C CYS A 34 12.07 -13.74 -14.12
N LEU A 35 13.39 -13.91 -14.25
CA LEU A 35 14.35 -12.82 -14.28
C LEU A 35 14.05 -11.86 -15.43
N VAL A 36 13.87 -12.36 -16.66
CA VAL A 36 13.55 -11.53 -17.84
C VAL A 36 12.20 -10.85 -17.69
N GLN A 37 11.21 -11.52 -17.11
CA GLN A 37 9.89 -10.93 -16.87
C GLN A 37 9.96 -9.79 -15.86
N PHE A 38 10.83 -9.88 -14.88
CA PHE A 38 11.06 -8.84 -13.88
C PHE A 38 11.85 -7.66 -14.44
N GLN A 39 12.96 -7.94 -15.14
CA GLN A 39 13.85 -6.89 -15.68
C GLN A 39 13.27 -6.15 -16.89
N ALA A 40 12.55 -6.88 -17.76
CA ALA A 40 12.03 -6.34 -19.01
C ALA A 40 10.59 -6.79 -19.29
N PRO A 41 9.61 -6.32 -18.48
CA PRO A 41 8.21 -6.71 -18.63
C PRO A 41 7.64 -6.37 -20.00
N GLU A 42 8.19 -5.38 -20.70
CA GLU A 42 7.79 -5.00 -22.06
C GLU A 42 8.20 -6.06 -23.10
N LYS A 43 9.41 -6.63 -22.96
CA LYS A 43 9.88 -7.72 -23.84
C LYS A 43 9.05 -8.98 -23.61
N ALA A 44 8.70 -9.27 -22.34
CA ALA A 44 7.82 -10.40 -21.99
C ALA A 44 6.42 -10.23 -22.59
N ALA A 45 5.81 -9.05 -22.50
CA ALA A 45 4.53 -8.74 -23.09
C ALA A 45 4.57 -8.81 -24.64
N ALA A 46 5.63 -8.31 -25.27
CA ALA A 46 5.82 -8.39 -26.72
C ALA A 46 5.97 -9.84 -27.20
N ARG A 47 6.69 -10.68 -26.45
CA ARG A 47 6.80 -12.12 -26.72
C ARG A 47 5.44 -12.80 -26.62
N LEU A 48 4.68 -12.51 -25.57
CA LEU A 48 3.35 -13.08 -25.36
C LEU A 48 2.37 -12.64 -26.48
N LYS A 49 2.41 -11.37 -26.91
CA LYS A 49 1.63 -10.90 -28.07
C LYS A 49 1.95 -11.68 -29.35
N ARG A 50 3.25 -11.94 -29.61
CA ARG A 50 3.66 -12.73 -30.79
C ARG A 50 3.16 -14.17 -30.72
N LEU A 51 3.23 -14.81 -29.53
CA LEU A 51 2.72 -16.17 -29.32
C LEU A 51 1.21 -16.24 -29.50
N VAL A 52 0.45 -15.28 -28.97
CA VAL A 52 -1.02 -15.20 -29.15
C VAL A 52 -1.37 -14.97 -30.63
N ALA A 53 -0.65 -14.09 -31.32
CA ALA A 53 -0.87 -13.86 -32.75
C ALA A 53 -0.58 -15.13 -33.58
N LEU A 54 0.53 -15.82 -33.30
CA LEU A 54 0.86 -17.09 -33.94
C LEU A 54 -0.22 -18.15 -33.68
N ALA A 55 -0.66 -18.27 -32.42
CA ALA A 55 -1.71 -19.19 -32.02
C ALA A 55 -3.01 -18.90 -32.78
N ALA A 56 -3.45 -17.65 -32.86
CA ALA A 56 -4.67 -17.25 -33.55
C ALA A 56 -4.60 -17.52 -35.05
N ILE A 57 -3.47 -17.17 -35.71
CA ILE A 57 -3.24 -17.39 -37.14
C ILE A 57 -3.30 -18.90 -37.49
N LEU A 58 -2.81 -19.76 -36.62
CA LEU A 58 -2.82 -21.21 -36.86
C LEU A 58 -4.13 -21.88 -36.44
N THR A 59 -4.78 -21.39 -35.37
CA THR A 59 -6.03 -21.98 -34.85
C THR A 59 -7.20 -21.71 -35.78
N VAL A 60 -7.27 -20.52 -36.43
CA VAL A 60 -8.35 -20.21 -37.40
C VAL A 60 -8.41 -21.22 -38.56
N PRO A 61 -7.31 -21.52 -39.27
CA PRO A 61 -7.33 -22.56 -40.30
C PRO A 61 -7.69 -23.95 -39.78
N ILE A 62 -7.17 -24.36 -38.59
CA ILE A 62 -7.51 -25.66 -38.02
C ILE A 62 -9.02 -25.75 -37.78
N THR A 63 -9.61 -24.68 -37.20
CA THR A 63 -11.05 -24.62 -36.94
C THR A 63 -11.86 -24.62 -38.24
N ALA A 64 -11.40 -23.89 -39.28
CA ALA A 64 -12.04 -23.90 -40.57
C ALA A 64 -12.02 -25.29 -41.22
N LEU A 65 -10.89 -25.99 -41.15
CA LEU A 65 -10.75 -27.35 -41.68
C LEU A 65 -11.63 -28.38 -40.96
N THR A 66 -11.97 -28.13 -39.68
CA THR A 66 -12.86 -29.00 -38.90
C THR A 66 -14.33 -28.85 -39.30
N TYR A 67 -14.80 -27.60 -39.52
CA TYR A 67 -16.22 -27.33 -39.71
C TYR A 67 -16.62 -27.06 -41.16
N LEU A 68 -15.67 -26.77 -42.05
CA LEU A 68 -15.92 -26.53 -43.48
C LEU A 68 -15.31 -27.67 -44.30
N PRO A 69 -16.01 -28.23 -45.30
CA PRO A 69 -15.50 -29.32 -46.13
C PRO A 69 -14.52 -28.80 -47.20
N ILE A 70 -13.39 -28.18 -46.75
CA ILE A 70 -12.40 -27.56 -47.63
C ILE A 70 -11.55 -28.63 -48.32
N ILE A 71 -11.21 -29.71 -47.58
CA ILE A 71 -10.46 -30.85 -48.13
C ILE A 71 -11.40 -32.06 -48.10
N ALA A 72 -11.71 -32.60 -49.28
CA ALA A 72 -12.66 -33.71 -49.43
C ALA A 72 -12.14 -35.04 -48.83
N ASP A 73 -10.81 -35.27 -48.91
CA ASP A 73 -10.20 -36.47 -48.32
C ASP A 73 -9.95 -36.28 -46.82
N GLN A 74 -10.66 -37.06 -46.02
CA GLN A 74 -10.59 -37.00 -44.55
C GLN A 74 -9.18 -37.29 -44.01
N THR A 75 -8.44 -38.22 -44.67
CA THR A 75 -7.08 -38.56 -44.24
C THR A 75 -6.13 -37.40 -44.46
N THR A 76 -6.18 -36.78 -45.60
CA THR A 76 -5.40 -35.60 -45.93
C THR A 76 -5.78 -34.42 -45.03
N ASN A 77 -7.06 -34.22 -44.73
CA ASN A 77 -7.55 -33.19 -43.85
C ASN A 77 -6.98 -33.36 -42.44
N ASN A 78 -7.04 -34.56 -41.87
CA ASN A 78 -6.51 -34.88 -40.56
C ASN A 78 -4.99 -34.65 -40.49
N LEU A 79 -4.24 -35.04 -41.53
CA LEU A 79 -2.79 -34.87 -41.62
C LEU A 79 -2.41 -33.39 -41.66
N VAL A 80 -3.14 -32.56 -42.40
CA VAL A 80 -2.91 -31.11 -42.44
C VAL A 80 -3.19 -30.50 -41.06
N MET A 81 -4.30 -30.87 -40.41
CA MET A 81 -4.63 -30.39 -39.06
C MET A 81 -3.57 -30.80 -38.05
N PHE A 82 -3.05 -32.03 -38.14
CA PHE A 82 -1.94 -32.51 -37.30
C PHE A 82 -0.71 -31.60 -37.47
N ILE A 83 -0.25 -31.35 -38.70
CA ILE A 83 0.95 -30.55 -38.99
C ILE A 83 0.77 -29.11 -38.47
N VAL A 84 -0.37 -28.48 -38.75
CA VAL A 84 -0.67 -27.09 -38.36
C VAL A 84 -0.86 -26.93 -36.86
N SER A 85 -1.32 -27.99 -36.16
CA SER A 85 -1.48 -27.98 -34.70
C SER A 85 -0.17 -28.11 -33.93
N LEU A 86 0.89 -28.73 -34.50
CA LEU A 86 2.19 -28.94 -33.86
C LEU A 86 2.79 -27.66 -33.25
N PRO A 87 2.90 -26.53 -33.98
CA PRO A 87 3.42 -25.29 -33.40
C PRO A 87 2.53 -24.75 -32.28
N VAL A 88 1.22 -24.88 -32.38
CA VAL A 88 0.30 -24.42 -31.31
C VAL A 88 0.51 -25.26 -30.08
N GLN A 89 0.54 -26.60 -30.22
CA GLN A 89 0.67 -27.52 -29.10
C GLN A 89 2.03 -27.39 -28.38
N PHE A 90 3.13 -27.37 -29.11
CA PHE A 90 4.47 -27.51 -28.54
C PHE A 90 5.25 -26.20 -28.43
N VAL A 91 5.01 -25.21 -29.30
CA VAL A 91 5.68 -23.91 -29.19
C VAL A 91 4.85 -22.94 -28.32
N VAL A 92 3.58 -22.73 -28.66
CA VAL A 92 2.72 -21.85 -27.86
C VAL A 92 2.36 -22.47 -26.52
N GLY A 93 2.07 -23.78 -26.49
CA GLY A 93 1.75 -24.58 -25.30
C GLY A 93 2.95 -24.94 -24.42
N SER A 94 4.20 -24.67 -24.85
CA SER A 94 5.43 -25.06 -24.11
C SER A 94 5.45 -24.68 -22.65
N ARG A 95 4.84 -23.54 -22.28
CA ARG A 95 4.71 -23.08 -20.91
C ARG A 95 3.94 -24.07 -20.05
N PHE A 96 2.85 -24.62 -20.57
CA PHE A 96 2.00 -25.56 -19.82
C PHE A 96 2.72 -26.85 -19.52
N TYR A 97 3.57 -27.33 -20.42
CA TYR A 97 4.39 -28.54 -20.20
C TYR A 97 5.45 -28.31 -19.13
N ARG A 98 6.13 -27.14 -19.15
CA ARG A 98 7.12 -26.79 -18.11
C ARG A 98 6.44 -26.64 -16.75
N GLY A 99 5.33 -25.91 -16.68
CA GLY A 99 4.57 -25.74 -15.45
C GLY A 99 3.98 -27.06 -14.92
N SER A 100 3.58 -28.00 -15.80
CA SER A 100 3.17 -29.36 -15.43
C SER A 100 4.32 -30.18 -14.82
N TYR A 101 5.51 -30.09 -15.41
CA TYR A 101 6.70 -30.75 -14.87
C TYR A 101 7.07 -30.21 -13.48
N ASP A 102 7.02 -28.89 -13.30
CA ASP A 102 7.28 -28.22 -12.02
C ASP A 102 6.23 -28.62 -10.95
N ALA A 103 4.95 -28.72 -11.35
CA ALA A 103 3.88 -29.20 -10.48
C ALA A 103 4.11 -30.64 -10.01
N PHE A 104 4.52 -31.52 -10.93
CA PHE A 104 4.83 -32.92 -10.62
C PHE A 104 6.03 -33.01 -9.65
N LYS A 105 7.09 -32.25 -9.91
CA LYS A 105 8.30 -32.22 -9.07
C LYS A 105 8.02 -31.69 -7.66
N SER A 106 7.19 -30.66 -7.53
CA SER A 106 6.80 -30.06 -6.26
C SER A 106 5.66 -30.79 -5.53
N ARG A 107 5.08 -31.82 -6.14
CA ARG A 107 3.88 -32.55 -5.67
C ARG A 107 2.70 -31.60 -5.35
N ALA A 108 2.62 -30.47 -6.04
CA ALA A 108 1.57 -29.49 -5.87
C ALA A 108 0.82 -29.32 -7.19
N GLY A 109 -0.48 -29.58 -7.20
CA GLY A 109 -1.32 -29.36 -8.37
C GLY A 109 -1.34 -27.87 -8.74
N ASN A 110 -1.16 -27.56 -10.02
CA ASN A 110 -1.25 -26.20 -10.54
C ASN A 110 -2.13 -26.16 -11.81
N MET A 111 -2.43 -24.93 -12.24
CA MET A 111 -3.23 -24.66 -13.43
C MET A 111 -2.60 -25.23 -14.72
N ASP A 112 -1.29 -25.13 -14.86
CA ASP A 112 -0.57 -25.57 -16.06
C ASP A 112 -0.68 -27.11 -16.24
N LEU A 113 -0.76 -27.87 -15.13
CA LEU A 113 -0.97 -29.32 -15.14
C LEU A 113 -2.33 -29.68 -15.74
N LEU A 114 -3.41 -28.99 -15.36
CA LEU A 114 -4.75 -29.25 -15.90
C LEU A 114 -4.80 -28.96 -17.40
N ILE A 115 -4.26 -27.79 -17.82
CA ILE A 115 -4.23 -27.39 -19.22
C ILE A 115 -3.39 -28.35 -20.05
N GLY A 116 -2.17 -28.66 -19.57
CA GLY A 116 -1.27 -29.60 -20.22
C GLY A 116 -1.89 -30.98 -20.41
N LEU A 117 -2.57 -31.50 -19.39
CA LEU A 117 -3.26 -32.81 -19.40
C LEU A 117 -4.43 -32.81 -20.38
N GLY A 118 -5.32 -31.80 -20.28
CA GLY A 118 -6.52 -31.73 -21.14
C GLY A 118 -6.17 -31.53 -22.63
N THR A 119 -5.26 -30.62 -22.94
CA THR A 119 -4.86 -30.35 -24.34
C THR A 119 -4.07 -31.52 -24.93
N SER A 120 -3.19 -32.16 -24.13
CA SER A 120 -2.45 -33.34 -24.60
C SER A 120 -3.36 -34.53 -24.83
N ALA A 121 -4.35 -34.78 -23.96
CA ALA A 121 -5.30 -35.87 -24.14
C ALA A 121 -6.07 -35.72 -25.47
N ALA A 122 -6.59 -34.53 -25.78
CA ALA A 122 -7.27 -34.26 -27.03
C ALA A 122 -6.33 -34.40 -28.26
N TRP A 123 -5.11 -33.88 -28.16
CA TRP A 123 -4.13 -33.89 -29.24
C TRP A 123 -3.60 -35.32 -29.52
N VAL A 124 -3.24 -36.08 -28.48
CA VAL A 124 -2.77 -37.49 -28.60
C VAL A 124 -3.86 -38.38 -29.17
N TYR A 125 -5.10 -38.24 -28.67
CA TYR A 125 -6.23 -38.98 -29.25
C TYR A 125 -6.37 -38.69 -30.74
N SER A 126 -6.37 -37.42 -31.15
CA SER A 126 -6.50 -37.03 -32.57
C SER A 126 -5.34 -37.56 -33.43
N THR A 127 -4.14 -37.61 -32.87
CA THR A 127 -2.97 -38.20 -33.51
C THR A 127 -3.16 -39.70 -33.75
N ILE A 128 -3.66 -40.45 -32.75
CA ILE A 128 -3.95 -41.87 -32.92
C ILE A 128 -5.02 -42.09 -34.01
N VAL A 129 -6.11 -41.31 -34.01
CA VAL A 129 -7.16 -41.38 -35.05
C VAL A 129 -6.58 -41.11 -36.43
N THR A 130 -5.62 -40.20 -36.57
CA THR A 130 -5.02 -39.79 -37.83
C THR A 130 -4.11 -40.91 -38.40
N PHE A 131 -3.24 -41.49 -37.57
CA PHE A 131 -2.22 -42.45 -38.03
C PHE A 131 -2.63 -43.93 -37.91
N VAL A 132 -3.61 -44.24 -37.04
CA VAL A 132 -4.12 -45.61 -36.84
C VAL A 132 -5.66 -45.58 -36.87
N PRO A 133 -6.28 -45.24 -38.00
CA PRO A 133 -7.74 -45.07 -38.11
C PRO A 133 -8.55 -46.34 -37.80
N GLY A 134 -7.96 -47.50 -37.92
CA GLY A 134 -8.60 -48.75 -37.56
C GLY A 134 -8.84 -48.96 -36.05
N PHE A 135 -8.15 -48.21 -35.20
CA PHE A 135 -8.31 -48.30 -33.73
C PHE A 135 -9.58 -47.61 -33.25
N PHE A 136 -10.01 -46.56 -33.95
CA PHE A 136 -11.22 -45.80 -33.65
C PHE A 136 -12.03 -45.56 -34.94
N PRO A 137 -12.77 -46.57 -35.44
CA PRO A 137 -13.56 -46.42 -36.67
C PRO A 137 -14.60 -45.31 -36.57
N ASN A 138 -14.72 -44.47 -37.58
CA ASN A 138 -15.67 -43.38 -37.69
C ASN A 138 -15.55 -42.28 -36.60
N SER A 139 -14.38 -42.11 -36.02
CA SER A 139 -14.14 -41.09 -34.99
C SER A 139 -13.52 -39.85 -35.60
N GLY A 140 -14.00 -38.69 -35.16
CA GLY A 140 -13.43 -37.38 -35.53
C GLY A 140 -12.14 -37.07 -34.76
N THR A 141 -11.41 -36.07 -35.23
CA THR A 141 -10.23 -35.51 -34.54
C THR A 141 -10.62 -34.26 -33.74
N TYR A 142 -9.80 -33.86 -32.74
CA TYR A 142 -10.02 -32.73 -31.86
C TYR A 142 -8.78 -31.84 -31.77
N PHE A 143 -8.03 -31.70 -32.86
CA PHE A 143 -6.88 -30.80 -32.97
C PHE A 143 -7.31 -29.35 -32.77
N GLU A 144 -8.46 -28.94 -33.29
CA GLU A 144 -9.06 -27.63 -33.12
C GLU A 144 -9.37 -27.34 -31.65
N THR A 145 -9.89 -28.33 -30.94
CA THR A 145 -10.22 -28.22 -29.52
C THR A 145 -8.95 -27.87 -28.70
N SER A 146 -7.85 -28.61 -28.87
CA SER A 146 -6.58 -28.32 -28.22
C SER A 146 -6.04 -26.94 -28.61
N ALA A 147 -6.06 -26.59 -29.89
CA ALA A 147 -5.56 -25.31 -30.41
C ALA A 147 -6.37 -24.14 -29.87
N ILE A 148 -7.71 -24.23 -29.87
CA ILE A 148 -8.61 -23.19 -29.35
C ILE A 148 -8.34 -22.95 -27.85
N ILE A 149 -8.23 -24.01 -27.06
CA ILE A 149 -7.99 -23.92 -25.62
C ILE A 149 -6.66 -23.20 -25.34
N ILE A 150 -5.55 -23.63 -25.96
CA ILE A 150 -4.25 -22.98 -25.82
C ILE A 150 -4.32 -21.51 -26.22
N THR A 151 -4.98 -21.18 -27.32
CA THR A 151 -5.11 -19.82 -27.81
C THR A 151 -5.91 -18.94 -26.88
N LEU A 152 -7.07 -19.41 -26.37
CA LEU A 152 -7.91 -18.67 -25.44
C LEU A 152 -7.21 -18.41 -24.10
N ILE A 153 -6.52 -19.42 -23.57
CA ILE A 153 -5.79 -19.28 -22.31
C ILE A 153 -4.60 -18.32 -22.46
N GLN A 154 -3.85 -18.41 -23.56
CA GLN A 154 -2.76 -17.47 -23.81
C GLN A 154 -3.27 -16.03 -24.05
N THR A 155 -4.44 -15.89 -24.66
CA THR A 155 -5.12 -14.59 -24.77
C THR A 155 -5.52 -14.06 -23.39
N GLY A 156 -6.06 -14.90 -22.52
CA GLY A 156 -6.33 -14.57 -21.13
C GLY A 156 -5.08 -14.10 -20.37
N ASN A 157 -3.96 -14.82 -20.51
CA ASN A 157 -2.68 -14.44 -19.94
C ASN A 157 -2.16 -13.09 -20.47
N LEU A 158 -2.37 -12.80 -21.77
CA LEU A 158 -2.01 -11.51 -22.36
C LEU A 158 -2.85 -10.37 -21.77
N LEU A 159 -4.16 -10.56 -21.65
CA LEU A 159 -5.06 -9.59 -21.02
C LEU A 159 -4.68 -9.34 -19.55
N GLU A 160 -4.32 -10.38 -18.82
CA GLU A 160 -3.79 -10.28 -17.45
C GLU A 160 -2.53 -9.42 -17.42
N HIS A 161 -1.57 -9.68 -18.29
CA HIS A 161 -0.31 -8.93 -18.38
C HIS A 161 -0.56 -7.43 -18.69
N ILE A 162 -1.44 -7.13 -19.64
CA ILE A 162 -1.81 -5.76 -19.99
C ILE A 162 -2.45 -5.04 -18.80
N THR A 163 -3.26 -5.75 -18.03
CA THR A 163 -3.99 -5.16 -16.89
C THR A 163 -3.10 -4.94 -15.69
N LYS A 164 -2.23 -5.90 -15.36
CA LYS A 164 -1.20 -5.70 -14.32
C LYS A 164 -0.32 -4.50 -14.65
N ARG A 165 0.05 -4.32 -15.91
CA ARG A 165 0.81 -3.15 -16.37
C ARG A 165 0.04 -1.85 -16.16
N ARG A 166 -1.25 -1.77 -16.54
CA ARG A 166 -2.08 -0.57 -16.32
C ARG A 166 -2.27 -0.24 -14.84
N ALA A 167 -2.31 -1.23 -13.97
CA ALA A 167 -2.40 -1.02 -12.54
C ALA A 167 -1.09 -0.44 -11.94
N SER A 168 0.08 -0.85 -12.46
CA SER A 168 1.40 -0.30 -12.09
C SER A 168 1.70 1.06 -12.73
N GLU A 169 0.90 1.51 -13.69
CA GLU A 169 1.13 2.76 -14.42
C GLU A 169 1.00 4.01 -13.54
N ALA A 170 0.17 3.94 -12.48
CA ALA A 170 0.05 5.01 -11.49
C ALA A 170 1.37 5.26 -10.75
N VAL A 171 2.08 4.18 -10.39
CA VAL A 171 3.40 4.26 -9.72
C VAL A 171 4.47 4.77 -10.68
N ARG A 172 4.46 4.30 -11.92
CA ARG A 172 5.38 4.77 -12.96
C ARG A 172 5.22 6.27 -13.21
N LYS A 173 3.98 6.75 -13.28
CA LYS A 173 3.72 8.19 -13.43
C LYS A 173 4.29 9.02 -12.31
N LEU A 174 4.32 8.51 -11.07
CA LEU A 174 4.97 9.20 -9.96
C LEU A 174 6.49 9.29 -10.18
N LEU A 175 7.14 8.21 -10.60
CA LEU A 175 8.58 8.21 -10.90
C LEU A 175 8.96 9.09 -12.11
N ASP A 176 8.10 9.12 -13.13
CA ASP A 176 8.29 9.97 -14.33
C ASP A 176 8.19 11.48 -14.02
N LEU A 177 7.77 11.86 -12.80
CA LEU A 177 7.72 13.25 -12.36
C LEU A 177 9.09 13.80 -11.94
N GLN A 178 10.05 12.95 -11.62
CA GLN A 178 11.38 13.41 -11.23
C GLN A 178 12.10 14.03 -12.43
N PRO A 179 12.62 15.27 -12.32
CA PRO A 179 13.40 15.87 -13.39
C PRO A 179 14.70 15.09 -13.59
N THR A 180 15.16 15.04 -14.83
CA THR A 180 16.41 14.35 -15.18
C THR A 180 17.67 15.18 -14.89
N MET A 181 17.51 16.51 -14.78
CA MET A 181 18.59 17.48 -14.61
C MET A 181 18.29 18.38 -13.41
N ALA A 182 19.33 18.81 -12.71
CA ALA A 182 19.30 19.77 -11.62
C ALA A 182 20.27 20.90 -11.86
N LYS A 183 19.94 22.12 -11.42
CA LYS A 183 20.83 23.30 -11.43
C LYS A 183 21.42 23.45 -10.05
N VAL A 184 22.72 23.25 -9.94
CA VAL A 184 23.47 23.29 -8.66
C VAL A 184 24.44 24.47 -8.68
N VAL A 185 24.59 25.14 -7.56
CA VAL A 185 25.57 26.20 -7.35
C VAL A 185 26.83 25.57 -6.79
N ARG A 186 27.90 25.54 -7.58
CA ARG A 186 29.23 25.11 -7.15
C ARG A 186 30.26 26.21 -7.50
N ASP A 187 31.10 26.56 -6.56
CA ASP A 187 32.11 27.61 -6.72
C ASP A 187 31.52 28.96 -7.18
N GLY A 188 30.30 29.27 -6.77
CA GLY A 188 29.60 30.52 -7.11
C GLY A 188 28.96 30.54 -8.51
N ALA A 189 29.07 29.48 -9.31
CA ALA A 189 28.47 29.37 -10.64
C ALA A 189 27.30 28.34 -10.63
N GLU A 190 26.23 28.67 -11.39
CA GLU A 190 25.18 27.68 -11.67
C GLU A 190 25.66 26.70 -12.73
N ILE A 191 25.68 25.42 -12.41
CA ILE A 191 25.99 24.33 -13.36
C ILE A 191 24.76 23.38 -13.42
N GLN A 192 24.50 22.86 -14.62
CA GLN A 192 23.44 21.89 -14.82
C GLN A 192 24.03 20.48 -14.83
N ILE A 193 23.57 19.64 -13.91
CA ILE A 193 24.04 18.25 -13.75
C ILE A 193 22.87 17.27 -13.77
N PRO A 194 23.09 15.99 -14.11
CA PRO A 194 22.10 14.94 -13.90
C PRO A 194 21.69 14.86 -12.42
N VAL A 195 20.40 14.63 -12.18
CA VAL A 195 19.86 14.55 -10.79
C VAL A 195 20.56 13.47 -9.97
N GLU A 196 21.02 12.39 -10.61
CA GLU A 196 21.75 11.30 -9.94
C GLU A 196 23.12 11.72 -9.39
N GLN A 197 23.65 12.88 -9.83
CA GLN A 197 24.94 13.41 -9.40
C GLN A 197 24.82 14.49 -8.31
N VAL A 198 23.59 14.83 -7.92
CA VAL A 198 23.32 15.74 -6.79
C VAL A 198 23.71 15.05 -5.49
N GLN A 199 24.45 15.77 -4.64
CA GLN A 199 24.87 15.30 -3.32
C GLN A 199 24.11 16.02 -2.20
N VAL A 200 24.10 15.41 -1.03
CA VAL A 200 23.58 16.08 0.17
C VAL A 200 24.39 17.34 0.42
N ASP A 201 23.75 18.42 0.86
CA ASP A 201 24.26 19.77 1.06
C ASP A 201 24.53 20.58 -0.22
N ASP A 202 24.36 20.03 -1.43
CA ASP A 202 24.36 20.81 -2.66
C ASP A 202 23.24 21.90 -2.59
N VAL A 203 23.57 23.11 -3.03
CA VAL A 203 22.59 24.21 -3.15
C VAL A 203 22.03 24.22 -4.56
N LEU A 204 20.72 24.02 -4.68
CA LEU A 204 20.00 23.94 -5.95
C LEU A 204 19.22 25.23 -6.19
N VAL A 205 19.17 25.65 -7.45
CA VAL A 205 18.34 26.79 -7.90
C VAL A 205 17.14 26.26 -8.64
N VAL A 206 15.94 26.61 -8.15
CA VAL A 206 14.66 26.19 -8.73
C VAL A 206 13.84 27.44 -9.09
N ARG A 207 13.61 27.63 -10.38
CA ARG A 207 12.85 28.79 -10.91
C ARG A 207 11.34 28.51 -10.91
N PRO A 208 10.52 29.55 -11.01
CA PRO A 208 9.09 29.39 -11.20
C PRO A 208 8.72 28.47 -12.37
N GLY A 209 7.81 27.54 -12.16
CA GLY A 209 7.39 26.52 -13.13
C GLY A 209 8.30 25.30 -13.21
N GLU A 210 9.49 25.31 -12.57
CA GLU A 210 10.38 24.18 -12.54
C GLU A 210 10.00 23.20 -11.43
N ARG A 211 10.31 21.92 -11.68
CA ARG A 211 10.17 20.87 -10.65
C ARG A 211 11.38 20.86 -9.72
N ILE A 212 11.12 20.69 -8.44
CA ILE A 212 12.15 20.54 -7.42
C ILE A 212 12.87 19.19 -7.65
N PRO A 213 14.21 19.18 -7.83
CA PRO A 213 14.92 17.97 -8.25
C PRO A 213 15.02 16.88 -7.17
N VAL A 214 15.25 17.28 -5.91
CA VAL A 214 15.45 16.37 -4.76
C VAL A 214 14.84 17.00 -3.51
N ASP A 215 14.71 16.23 -2.43
CA ASP A 215 14.21 16.76 -1.16
C ASP A 215 15.25 17.70 -0.53
N GLY A 216 14.77 18.77 0.11
CA GLY A 216 15.66 19.76 0.69
C GLY A 216 14.98 20.76 1.60
N VAL A 217 15.76 21.76 2.03
CA VAL A 217 15.29 22.88 2.83
C VAL A 217 15.58 24.18 2.08
N VAL A 218 14.61 25.09 2.04
CA VAL A 218 14.78 26.42 1.44
C VAL A 218 15.79 27.21 2.24
N VAL A 219 16.86 27.66 1.61
CA VAL A 219 17.88 28.51 2.22
C VAL A 219 17.64 30.00 1.91
N GLU A 220 17.10 30.29 0.72
CA GLU A 220 16.85 31.66 0.26
C GLU A 220 15.66 31.67 -0.70
N GLY A 221 14.84 32.72 -0.61
CA GLY A 221 13.67 32.92 -1.46
C GLY A 221 12.35 32.68 -0.74
N SER A 222 11.26 33.04 -1.45
CA SER A 222 9.87 32.79 -1.02
C SER A 222 9.04 32.42 -2.24
N SER A 223 8.24 31.37 -2.15
CA SER A 223 7.40 30.88 -3.25
C SER A 223 6.23 30.07 -2.70
N ALA A 224 5.34 29.64 -3.60
CA ALA A 224 4.38 28.58 -3.35
C ALA A 224 4.83 27.32 -4.10
N ALA A 225 4.67 26.15 -3.48
CA ALA A 225 4.96 24.85 -4.13
C ALA A 225 3.68 24.02 -4.25
N ASP A 226 3.40 23.52 -5.46
CA ASP A 226 2.34 22.55 -5.70
C ASP A 226 2.84 21.15 -5.33
N GLU A 227 2.38 20.67 -4.20
CA GLU A 227 2.67 19.35 -3.66
C GLU A 227 1.54 18.33 -3.93
N SER A 228 0.53 18.70 -4.73
CA SER A 228 -0.69 17.90 -4.93
C SER A 228 -0.44 16.47 -5.42
N MET A 229 0.62 16.25 -6.19
CA MET A 229 0.99 14.95 -6.72
C MET A 229 1.47 13.96 -5.64
N ILE A 230 1.96 14.47 -4.52
CA ILE A 230 2.49 13.66 -3.40
C ILE A 230 1.52 13.68 -2.23
N THR A 231 1.04 14.89 -1.88
CA THR A 231 0.15 15.06 -0.74
C THR A 231 -1.33 14.87 -1.10
N GLY A 232 -1.72 15.07 -2.36
CA GLY A 232 -3.12 15.08 -2.81
C GLY A 232 -3.88 16.34 -2.39
N GLU A 233 -3.19 17.41 -1.93
CA GLU A 233 -3.80 18.71 -1.65
C GLU A 233 -3.75 19.58 -2.90
N SER A 234 -4.91 20.16 -3.28
CA SER A 234 -5.00 20.99 -4.50
C SER A 234 -4.50 22.42 -4.32
N LEU A 235 -4.28 22.86 -3.08
CA LEU A 235 -3.80 24.22 -2.80
C LEU A 235 -2.29 24.21 -2.64
N PRO A 236 -1.54 25.06 -3.36
CA PRO A 236 -0.11 25.20 -3.17
C PRO A 236 0.23 25.66 -1.75
N ARG A 237 1.39 25.23 -1.25
CA ARG A 237 1.88 25.57 0.09
C ARG A 237 2.97 26.63 0.01
N ASP A 238 2.86 27.67 0.83
CA ASP A 238 3.89 28.69 0.95
C ASP A 238 5.20 28.08 1.47
N LYS A 239 6.31 28.44 0.82
CA LYS A 239 7.67 28.03 1.14
C LYS A 239 8.54 29.26 1.34
N THR A 240 9.12 29.39 2.51
CA THR A 240 10.04 30.43 2.92
C THR A 240 11.34 29.83 3.43
N ALA A 241 12.35 30.65 3.70
CA ALA A 241 13.60 30.15 4.28
C ALA A 241 13.35 29.30 5.54
N GLY A 242 13.94 28.11 5.60
CA GLY A 242 13.71 27.09 6.64
C GLY A 242 12.58 26.11 6.32
N SER A 243 11.76 26.33 5.30
CA SER A 243 10.70 25.37 4.90
C SER A 243 11.27 24.16 4.19
N GLU A 244 10.77 22.96 4.54
CA GLU A 244 11.07 21.74 3.80
C GLU A 244 10.36 21.72 2.45
N VAL A 245 11.02 21.14 1.43
CA VAL A 245 10.49 20.94 0.09
C VAL A 245 10.73 19.49 -0.35
N ILE A 246 9.79 18.96 -1.13
CA ILE A 246 9.79 17.59 -1.58
C ILE A 246 10.14 17.54 -3.07
N GLY A 247 11.03 16.64 -3.44
CA GLY A 247 11.41 16.38 -4.84
C GLY A 247 10.20 16.04 -5.71
N ALA A 248 10.26 16.41 -6.99
CA ALA A 248 9.22 16.27 -8.02
C ALA A 248 8.00 17.18 -7.87
N THR A 249 7.85 17.96 -6.78
CA THR A 249 6.82 19.01 -6.65
C THR A 249 7.17 20.22 -7.53
N ILE A 250 6.19 21.06 -7.84
CA ILE A 250 6.36 22.19 -8.75
C ILE A 250 6.51 23.49 -7.96
N ASN A 251 7.57 24.22 -8.22
CA ASN A 251 7.74 25.59 -7.71
C ASN A 251 6.93 26.56 -8.56
N GLU A 252 6.01 27.34 -7.98
CA GLU A 252 5.05 28.11 -8.76
C GLU A 252 5.47 29.57 -9.03
N THR A 253 5.80 30.34 -7.99
CA THR A 253 5.81 31.81 -8.10
C THR A 253 7.16 32.48 -7.96
N GLY A 254 8.02 32.03 -7.05
CA GLY A 254 9.28 32.65 -6.69
C GLY A 254 10.50 31.83 -7.02
N LEU A 255 11.67 32.45 -7.06
CA LEU A 255 12.96 31.76 -7.13
C LEU A 255 13.26 31.15 -5.75
N LEU A 256 13.59 29.86 -5.71
CA LEU A 256 14.03 29.18 -4.50
C LEU A 256 15.47 28.71 -4.65
N LYS A 257 16.29 28.95 -3.61
CA LYS A 257 17.54 28.23 -3.39
C LYS A 257 17.32 27.18 -2.32
N ILE A 258 17.61 25.94 -2.62
CA ILE A 258 17.26 24.78 -1.80
C ILE A 258 18.56 24.02 -1.51
N ARG A 259 18.81 23.72 -0.23
CA ARG A 259 19.89 22.81 0.15
C ARG A 259 19.34 21.40 0.14
N ALA A 260 19.97 20.51 -0.62
CA ALA A 260 19.59 19.10 -0.70
C ALA A 260 19.81 18.41 0.66
N THR A 261 18.78 17.73 1.16
CA THR A 261 18.84 16.96 2.40
C THR A 261 18.75 15.45 2.16
N LYS A 262 18.01 15.03 1.08
CA LYS A 262 17.89 13.63 0.68
C LYS A 262 17.99 13.53 -0.83
N VAL A 263 18.80 12.59 -1.31
CA VAL A 263 19.11 12.42 -2.73
C VAL A 263 18.94 10.96 -3.16
N GLY A 264 18.76 10.72 -4.45
CA GLY A 264 18.72 9.38 -5.02
C GLY A 264 17.59 8.50 -4.43
N GLN A 265 17.95 7.39 -3.79
CA GLN A 265 17.01 6.43 -3.22
C GLN A 265 16.34 6.90 -1.93
N ASP A 266 16.93 7.89 -1.26
CA ASP A 266 16.44 8.38 0.03
C ASP A 266 15.38 9.47 -0.11
N THR A 267 15.12 9.97 -1.34
CA THR A 267 14.04 10.93 -1.59
C THR A 267 12.68 10.31 -1.29
N VAL A 268 11.75 11.15 -0.80
CA VAL A 268 10.36 10.75 -0.49
C VAL A 268 9.72 10.05 -1.69
N LEU A 269 9.91 10.56 -2.89
CA LEU A 269 9.37 9.96 -4.12
C LEU A 269 9.92 8.55 -4.38
N SER A 270 11.25 8.37 -4.24
CA SER A 270 11.90 7.05 -4.42
C SER A 270 11.41 6.04 -3.36
N GLN A 271 11.21 6.49 -2.13
CA GLN A 271 10.69 5.65 -1.06
C GLN A 271 9.22 5.26 -1.29
N ILE A 272 8.37 6.19 -1.77
CA ILE A 272 6.99 5.89 -2.20
C ILE A 272 7.00 4.79 -3.26
N ALA A 273 7.84 4.93 -4.28
CA ALA A 273 7.96 3.96 -5.35
C ALA A 273 8.39 2.57 -4.84
N LYS A 274 9.39 2.53 -3.95
CA LYS A 274 9.88 1.30 -3.32
C LYS A 274 8.78 0.61 -2.50
N LEU A 275 8.06 1.35 -1.66
CA LEU A 275 6.97 0.78 -0.84
C LEU A 275 5.83 0.21 -1.69
N VAL A 276 5.48 0.87 -2.80
CA VAL A 276 4.47 0.34 -3.71
C VAL A 276 4.98 -0.89 -4.47
N GLU A 277 6.26 -0.95 -4.82
CA GLU A 277 6.88 -2.15 -5.40
C GLU A 277 6.90 -3.31 -4.39
N GLU A 278 7.28 -3.06 -3.14
CA GLU A 278 7.24 -4.06 -2.06
C GLU A 278 5.82 -4.58 -1.81
N ALA A 279 4.80 -3.72 -1.90
CA ALA A 279 3.40 -4.11 -1.80
C ALA A 279 2.97 -5.10 -2.90
N GLN A 280 3.65 -5.11 -4.05
CA GLN A 280 3.40 -6.03 -5.15
C GLN A 280 4.05 -7.41 -4.94
N ILE A 281 5.15 -7.48 -4.20
CA ILE A 281 5.98 -8.70 -4.06
C ILE A 281 5.47 -9.60 -2.92
N GLY A 282 4.94 -9.01 -1.85
CA GLY A 282 4.43 -9.74 -0.69
C GLY A 282 3.15 -10.52 -0.99
N LYS A 283 3.13 -11.85 -0.76
CA LYS A 283 1.87 -12.62 -0.83
C LYS A 283 1.01 -12.34 0.39
N ALA A 284 -0.14 -11.69 0.20
CA ALA A 284 -1.15 -11.50 1.23
C ALA A 284 -1.71 -12.83 1.77
N PRO A 285 -2.17 -12.89 3.03
CA PRO A 285 -2.77 -14.10 3.62
C PRO A 285 -3.89 -14.73 2.78
N LEU A 286 -4.78 -13.92 2.19
CA LEU A 286 -5.83 -14.41 1.28
C LEU A 286 -5.27 -15.06 0.01
N GLN A 287 -4.14 -14.61 -0.50
CA GLN A 287 -3.49 -15.27 -1.62
C GLN A 287 -2.91 -16.63 -1.22
N ARG A 288 -2.29 -16.72 -0.03
CA ARG A 288 -1.82 -18.01 0.53
C ARG A 288 -2.97 -19.00 0.72
N LEU A 289 -4.15 -18.51 1.16
CA LEU A 289 -5.37 -19.33 1.27
C LEU A 289 -5.83 -19.82 -0.11
N ALA A 290 -5.87 -18.96 -1.12
CA ALA A 290 -6.23 -19.33 -2.48
C ALA A 290 -5.28 -20.38 -3.07
N ASP A 291 -3.96 -20.24 -2.85
CA ASP A 291 -2.97 -21.24 -3.27
C ASP A 291 -3.21 -22.61 -2.60
N ARG A 292 -3.55 -22.63 -1.30
CA ARG A 292 -3.88 -23.86 -0.56
C ARG A 292 -5.15 -24.53 -1.07
N ILE A 293 -6.20 -23.75 -1.34
CA ILE A 293 -7.45 -24.25 -1.92
C ILE A 293 -7.15 -24.87 -3.29
N SER A 294 -6.35 -24.23 -4.13
CA SER A 294 -5.98 -24.75 -5.45
C SER A 294 -5.24 -26.08 -5.36
N ALA A 295 -4.35 -26.25 -4.39
CA ALA A 295 -3.59 -27.49 -4.21
C ALA A 295 -4.49 -28.70 -3.89
N PHE A 296 -5.61 -28.51 -3.21
CA PHE A 296 -6.60 -29.55 -2.95
C PHE A 296 -7.59 -29.71 -4.13
N PHE A 297 -7.97 -28.62 -4.75
CA PHE A 297 -8.98 -28.57 -5.80
C PHE A 297 -8.54 -29.31 -7.07
N VAL A 298 -7.26 -29.18 -7.49
CA VAL A 298 -6.73 -29.82 -8.71
C VAL A 298 -6.82 -31.36 -8.67
N PRO A 299 -6.35 -32.06 -7.63
CA PRO A 299 -6.53 -33.51 -7.52
C PRO A 299 -8.02 -33.93 -7.53
N LEU A 300 -8.88 -33.18 -6.83
CA LEU A 300 -10.32 -33.46 -6.81
C LEU A 300 -10.95 -33.37 -8.20
N VAL A 301 -10.56 -32.35 -8.96
CA VAL A 301 -11.02 -32.17 -10.36
C VAL A 301 -10.58 -33.31 -11.25
N ILE A 302 -9.33 -33.76 -11.14
CA ILE A 302 -8.83 -34.91 -11.91
C ILE A 302 -9.64 -36.17 -11.58
N LEU A 303 -9.98 -36.37 -10.30
CA LEU A 303 -10.83 -37.47 -9.87
C LEU A 303 -12.23 -37.39 -10.48
N ILE A 304 -12.88 -36.21 -10.46
CA ILE A 304 -14.20 -35.98 -11.06
C ILE A 304 -14.14 -36.19 -12.56
N ALA A 305 -13.12 -35.66 -13.24
CA ALA A 305 -12.95 -35.80 -14.70
C ALA A 305 -12.80 -37.26 -15.09
N THR A 306 -11.94 -37.99 -14.37
CA THR A 306 -11.73 -39.45 -14.61
C THR A 306 -13.00 -40.22 -14.31
N GLY A 307 -13.65 -39.97 -13.19
CA GLY A 307 -14.93 -40.58 -12.82
C GLY A 307 -16.02 -40.37 -13.86
N SER A 308 -16.16 -39.11 -14.34
CA SER A 308 -17.09 -38.76 -15.41
C SER A 308 -16.81 -39.53 -16.69
N ALA A 309 -15.55 -39.53 -17.14
CA ALA A 309 -15.16 -40.27 -18.35
C ALA A 309 -15.44 -41.75 -18.26
N LEU A 310 -15.10 -42.39 -17.13
CA LEU A 310 -15.35 -43.84 -16.91
C LEU A 310 -16.85 -44.12 -16.83
N THR A 311 -17.64 -43.30 -16.14
CA THR A 311 -19.09 -43.44 -16.04
C THR A 311 -19.73 -43.40 -17.43
N TRP A 312 -19.38 -42.43 -18.25
CA TRP A 312 -19.93 -42.31 -19.60
C TRP A 312 -19.46 -43.39 -20.54
N TYR A 313 -18.23 -43.88 -20.40
CA TYR A 313 -17.74 -44.98 -21.21
C TYR A 313 -18.40 -46.31 -20.87
N PHE A 314 -18.46 -46.67 -19.57
CA PHE A 314 -18.94 -47.99 -19.16
C PHE A 314 -20.46 -48.05 -18.97
N LEU A 315 -21.08 -47.01 -18.40
CA LEU A 315 -22.51 -46.96 -18.08
C LEU A 315 -23.32 -46.18 -19.12
N GLY A 316 -22.76 -45.10 -19.64
CA GLY A 316 -23.47 -44.23 -20.61
C GLY A 316 -23.37 -44.75 -22.06
N GLY A 317 -22.44 -45.60 -22.39
CA GLY A 317 -22.27 -46.20 -23.74
C GLY A 317 -21.99 -45.18 -24.87
N ILE A 318 -21.51 -43.95 -24.53
CA ILE A 318 -21.34 -42.86 -25.53
C ILE A 318 -20.06 -42.98 -26.36
N GLY A 319 -19.30 -44.04 -26.18
CA GLY A 319 -18.04 -44.30 -26.88
C GLY A 319 -16.84 -43.55 -26.27
N LEU A 320 -15.63 -44.03 -26.61
CA LEU A 320 -14.40 -43.53 -26.01
C LEU A 320 -14.12 -42.06 -26.34
N ALA A 321 -14.41 -41.63 -27.55
CA ALA A 321 -14.21 -40.26 -28.01
C ALA A 321 -14.99 -39.21 -27.15
N SER A 322 -16.30 -39.46 -27.01
CA SER A 322 -17.16 -38.55 -26.20
C SER A 322 -16.80 -38.61 -24.73
N SER A 323 -16.42 -39.77 -24.20
CA SER A 323 -15.97 -39.94 -22.81
C SER A 323 -14.66 -39.18 -22.56
N LEU A 324 -13.71 -39.21 -23.51
CA LEU A 324 -12.48 -38.44 -23.44
C LEU A 324 -12.76 -36.92 -23.48
N LEU A 325 -13.70 -36.48 -24.32
CA LEU A 325 -14.13 -35.07 -24.33
C LEU A 325 -14.80 -34.66 -23.03
N ALA A 326 -15.53 -35.54 -22.36
CA ALA A 326 -16.04 -35.31 -21.02
C ALA A 326 -14.90 -35.06 -20.02
N PHE A 327 -13.86 -35.91 -20.03
CA PHE A 327 -12.66 -35.71 -19.24
C PHE A 327 -12.02 -34.35 -19.52
N VAL A 328 -11.74 -34.04 -20.78
CA VAL A 328 -11.12 -32.80 -21.24
C VAL A 328 -11.96 -31.59 -20.82
N SER A 329 -13.27 -31.65 -20.99
CA SER A 329 -14.20 -30.56 -20.65
C SER A 329 -14.18 -30.25 -19.14
N VAL A 330 -14.22 -31.30 -18.28
CA VAL A 330 -14.16 -31.10 -16.81
C VAL A 330 -12.83 -30.50 -16.39
N VAL A 331 -11.71 -31.02 -16.91
CA VAL A 331 -10.37 -30.54 -16.58
C VAL A 331 -10.18 -29.08 -16.97
N ILE A 332 -10.70 -28.66 -18.12
CA ILE A 332 -10.56 -27.29 -18.62
C ILE A 332 -11.46 -26.34 -17.86
N ILE A 333 -12.74 -26.65 -17.69
CA ILE A 333 -13.71 -25.80 -16.98
C ILE A 333 -13.29 -25.58 -15.53
N ALA A 334 -12.69 -26.57 -14.92
CA ALA A 334 -12.25 -26.49 -13.55
C ALA A 334 -10.97 -25.65 -13.35
N CYS A 335 -10.31 -25.18 -14.40
CA CYS A 335 -9.13 -24.33 -14.27
C CYS A 335 -9.48 -23.00 -13.55
N PRO A 336 -8.99 -22.74 -12.32
CA PRO A 336 -9.28 -21.48 -11.62
C PRO A 336 -8.33 -20.36 -12.06
N CYS A 337 -8.28 -20.07 -13.38
CA CYS A 337 -7.31 -19.12 -13.94
C CYS A 337 -7.39 -17.72 -13.32
N ALA A 338 -8.61 -17.26 -13.02
CA ALA A 338 -8.84 -15.95 -12.39
C ALA A 338 -8.41 -15.88 -10.92
N LEU A 339 -8.27 -17.02 -10.24
CA LEU A 339 -7.90 -17.09 -8.82
C LEU A 339 -6.51 -16.51 -8.55
N GLY A 340 -5.54 -16.82 -9.41
CA GLY A 340 -4.17 -16.30 -9.31
C GLY A 340 -4.08 -14.78 -9.44
N ILE A 341 -5.08 -14.13 -10.05
CA ILE A 341 -5.13 -12.69 -10.28
C ILE A 341 -6.02 -11.97 -9.28
N ALA A 342 -6.96 -12.65 -8.66
CA ALA A 342 -8.03 -12.09 -7.83
C ALA A 342 -7.51 -11.19 -6.70
N THR A 343 -6.49 -11.64 -5.98
CA THR A 343 -5.87 -10.89 -4.88
C THR A 343 -4.87 -9.84 -5.38
N PRO A 344 -3.85 -10.17 -6.21
CA PRO A 344 -2.83 -9.20 -6.60
C PRO A 344 -3.39 -8.00 -7.37
N ALA A 345 -4.39 -8.20 -8.23
CA ALA A 345 -4.99 -7.10 -8.99
C ALA A 345 -5.67 -6.08 -8.08
N ALA A 346 -6.44 -6.53 -7.09
CA ALA A 346 -7.11 -5.63 -6.16
C ALA A 346 -6.13 -4.93 -5.20
N LEU A 347 -5.11 -5.66 -4.70
CA LEU A 347 -4.05 -5.07 -3.87
C LEU A 347 -3.29 -3.98 -4.59
N LEU A 348 -2.89 -4.24 -5.84
CA LEU A 348 -2.13 -3.29 -6.64
C LEU A 348 -2.92 -1.99 -6.90
N VAL A 349 -4.21 -2.12 -7.26
CA VAL A 349 -5.08 -0.96 -7.48
C VAL A 349 -5.35 -0.24 -6.16
N GLY A 350 -5.56 -0.97 -5.06
CA GLY A 350 -5.77 -0.41 -3.73
C GLY A 350 -4.54 0.35 -3.22
N ALA A 351 -3.36 -0.26 -3.28
CA ALA A 351 -2.11 0.39 -2.88
C ALA A 351 -1.80 1.62 -3.74
N GLY A 352 -2.00 1.52 -5.07
CA GLY A 352 -1.86 2.67 -5.97
C GLY A 352 -2.82 3.81 -5.63
N LYS A 353 -4.09 3.50 -5.29
CA LYS A 353 -5.07 4.50 -4.86
C LYS A 353 -4.72 5.13 -3.50
N GLY A 354 -4.13 4.34 -2.60
CA GLY A 354 -3.56 4.84 -1.35
C GLY A 354 -2.45 5.85 -1.61
N ALA A 355 -1.48 5.48 -2.44
CA ALA A 355 -0.34 6.34 -2.78
C ALA A 355 -0.77 7.67 -3.41
N GLU A 356 -1.75 7.68 -4.33
CA GLU A 356 -2.35 8.91 -4.87
C GLU A 356 -2.95 9.83 -3.78
N SER A 357 -3.29 9.28 -2.63
CA SER A 357 -3.89 10.00 -1.49
C SER A 357 -2.89 10.31 -0.38
N GLY A 358 -1.60 10.04 -0.58
CA GLY A 358 -0.56 10.19 0.44
C GLY A 358 -0.57 9.09 1.51
N ILE A 359 -1.18 7.94 1.23
CA ILE A 359 -1.25 6.78 2.12
C ILE A 359 -0.39 5.67 1.53
N LEU A 360 0.76 5.40 2.13
CA LEU A 360 1.68 4.36 1.69
C LEU A 360 1.43 3.07 2.46
N ILE A 361 1.31 1.96 1.76
CA ILE A 361 0.98 0.66 2.34
C ILE A 361 2.15 -0.31 2.09
N LYS A 362 2.76 -0.78 3.16
CA LYS A 362 3.88 -1.72 3.13
C LYS A 362 3.37 -3.16 3.08
N GLY A 363 3.35 -3.74 1.89
CA GLY A 363 2.89 -5.11 1.68
C GLY A 363 1.37 -5.28 1.68
N GLY A 364 0.92 -6.34 1.00
CA GLY A 364 -0.50 -6.71 0.96
C GLY A 364 -1.04 -7.19 2.31
N GLU A 365 -0.18 -7.66 3.20
CA GLU A 365 -0.53 -8.14 4.53
C GLU A 365 -1.06 -7.01 5.41
N SER A 366 -0.36 -5.85 5.43
CA SER A 366 -0.80 -4.67 6.21
C SER A 366 -2.17 -4.16 5.77
N LEU A 367 -2.45 -4.19 4.46
CA LEU A 367 -3.75 -3.81 3.92
C LEU A 367 -4.84 -4.81 4.32
N GLU A 368 -4.53 -6.09 4.38
CA GLU A 368 -5.47 -7.14 4.77
C GLU A 368 -5.72 -7.14 6.29
N GLU A 369 -4.68 -6.95 7.13
CA GLU A 369 -4.85 -6.87 8.57
C GLU A 369 -5.60 -5.59 8.98
N ALA A 370 -5.38 -4.45 8.32
CA ALA A 370 -6.10 -3.19 8.57
C ALA A 370 -7.63 -3.32 8.38
N HIS A 371 -8.09 -4.26 7.54
CA HIS A 371 -9.51 -4.57 7.42
C HIS A 371 -10.11 -5.20 8.69
N LYS A 372 -9.32 -5.95 9.47
CA LYS A 372 -9.75 -6.71 10.63
C LYS A 372 -9.72 -5.89 11.93
N VAL A 373 -9.09 -4.72 11.91
CA VAL A 373 -8.93 -3.85 13.06
C VAL A 373 -10.30 -3.52 13.68
N ASP A 374 -10.39 -3.72 15.00
CA ASP A 374 -11.53 -3.37 15.85
C ASP A 374 -11.18 -2.34 16.92
N THR A 375 -9.89 -2.23 17.28
CA THR A 375 -9.37 -1.31 18.29
C THR A 375 -8.24 -0.48 17.70
N ILE A 376 -8.29 0.84 17.89
CA ILE A 376 -7.26 1.76 17.44
C ILE A 376 -6.69 2.53 18.62
N ILE A 377 -5.38 2.45 18.79
CA ILE A 377 -4.63 3.17 19.81
C ILE A 377 -3.97 4.38 19.16
N PHE A 378 -4.19 5.55 19.70
CA PHE A 378 -3.47 6.75 19.32
C PHE A 378 -2.47 7.13 20.41
N ASP A 379 -1.23 7.37 20.03
CA ASP A 379 -0.36 8.17 20.88
C ASP A 379 -0.91 9.60 21.01
N LYS A 380 -0.66 10.25 22.13
CA LYS A 380 -1.13 11.62 22.35
C LYS A 380 -0.24 12.63 21.59
N THR A 381 1.05 12.67 21.96
CA THR A 381 1.97 13.76 21.60
C THR A 381 2.42 13.66 20.13
N GLY A 382 2.28 14.74 19.37
CA GLY A 382 2.64 14.74 17.93
C GLY A 382 1.66 13.97 17.05
N THR A 383 0.79 13.13 17.61
CA THR A 383 -0.22 12.31 16.91
C THR A 383 -1.61 12.93 17.02
N LEU A 384 -2.27 12.85 18.17
CA LEU A 384 -3.56 13.52 18.42
C LEU A 384 -3.41 15.02 18.60
N THR A 385 -2.26 15.45 19.11
CA THR A 385 -1.90 16.85 19.35
C THR A 385 -0.82 17.32 18.38
N LYS A 386 -0.55 18.61 18.38
CA LYS A 386 0.44 19.23 17.47
C LYS A 386 1.88 18.85 17.81
N GLY A 387 2.13 18.36 19.04
CA GLY A 387 3.47 18.03 19.55
C GLY A 387 4.29 19.27 19.96
N GLU A 388 3.69 20.43 19.87
CA GLU A 388 4.29 21.70 20.25
C GLU A 388 3.41 22.39 21.30
N PRO A 389 3.96 22.74 22.49
CA PRO A 389 3.21 23.47 23.49
C PRO A 389 2.82 24.85 22.95
N SER A 390 1.66 25.33 23.34
CA SER A 390 1.16 26.66 23.02
C SER A 390 0.55 27.31 24.25
N VAL A 391 0.55 28.66 24.31
CA VAL A 391 -0.16 29.38 25.35
C VAL A 391 -1.67 29.24 25.09
N THR A 392 -2.36 28.63 26.05
CA THR A 392 -3.80 28.30 25.94
C THR A 392 -4.65 29.08 26.95
N GLY A 393 -4.03 29.88 27.81
CA GLY A 393 -4.71 30.74 28.75
C GLY A 393 -3.72 31.64 29.50
N ILE A 394 -4.15 32.86 29.76
CA ILE A 394 -3.44 33.81 30.60
C ILE A 394 -4.42 34.22 31.69
N VAL A 395 -3.95 34.24 32.92
CA VAL A 395 -4.75 34.68 34.05
C VAL A 395 -3.98 35.80 34.73
N ALA A 396 -4.39 37.02 34.55
CA ALA A 396 -3.87 38.15 35.24
C ALA A 396 -4.25 38.08 36.73
N VAL A 397 -3.25 38.22 37.59
CA VAL A 397 -3.41 38.12 39.06
C VAL A 397 -2.95 39.44 39.78
N GLY A 398 -2.07 40.19 39.14
CA GLY A 398 -1.62 41.49 39.56
C GLY A 398 -2.35 42.64 38.85
N LYS A 399 -1.61 43.70 38.51
CA LYS A 399 -2.14 44.92 37.87
C LYS A 399 -1.99 44.89 36.34
N MET A 400 -1.20 43.98 35.80
CA MET A 400 -0.89 43.90 34.39
C MET A 400 -2.02 43.27 33.59
N SER A 401 -2.21 43.78 32.38
CA SER A 401 -3.08 43.18 31.39
C SER A 401 -2.44 41.92 30.74
N ASP A 402 -3.25 41.05 30.14
CA ASP A 402 -2.77 39.89 29.41
C ASP A 402 -1.71 40.22 28.33
N ARG A 403 -1.81 41.41 27.75
CA ARG A 403 -0.87 41.91 26.73
C ARG A 403 0.49 42.27 27.35
N GLU A 404 0.49 42.90 28.55
CA GLU A 404 1.71 43.21 29.29
C GLU A 404 2.37 41.95 29.84
N ILE A 405 1.58 40.98 30.32
CA ILE A 405 2.05 39.65 30.73
C ILE A 405 2.78 38.97 29.59
N LEU A 406 2.18 38.95 28.37
CA LEU A 406 2.81 38.38 27.18
C LEU A 406 4.05 39.15 26.74
N HIS A 407 4.08 40.46 26.95
CA HIS A 407 5.21 41.30 26.61
C HIS A 407 6.44 40.94 27.47
N TYR A 408 6.29 40.94 28.77
CA TYR A 408 7.41 40.60 29.69
C TYR A 408 7.81 39.15 29.58
N ALA A 409 6.84 38.23 29.55
CA ALA A 409 7.13 36.79 29.40
C ALA A 409 7.81 36.47 28.04
N GLY A 410 7.30 37.02 26.94
CA GLY A 410 7.87 36.82 25.61
C GLY A 410 9.25 37.45 25.46
N SER A 411 9.47 38.65 26.06
CA SER A 411 10.76 39.34 26.03
C SER A 411 11.85 38.51 26.76
N VAL A 412 11.54 37.96 27.92
CA VAL A 412 12.48 37.18 28.68
C VAL A 412 12.74 35.81 28.00
N GLU A 413 11.71 35.16 27.51
CA GLU A 413 11.85 33.87 26.84
C GLU A 413 12.49 33.96 25.44
N ALA A 414 12.61 35.15 24.87
CA ALA A 414 13.35 35.32 23.63
C ALA A 414 14.83 34.93 23.73
N GLY A 415 15.38 34.88 24.97
CA GLY A 415 16.73 34.40 25.25
C GLY A 415 16.85 32.88 25.51
N SER A 416 15.74 32.14 25.49
CA SER A 416 15.69 30.72 25.84
C SER A 416 15.40 29.85 24.60
N GLU A 417 16.08 28.70 24.51
CA GLU A 417 15.83 27.67 23.47
C GLU A 417 14.77 26.63 23.88
N HIS A 418 14.25 26.71 25.10
CA HIS A 418 13.31 25.75 25.63
C HIS A 418 11.99 25.71 24.82
N PRO A 419 11.35 24.56 24.60
CA PRO A 419 10.09 24.46 23.86
C PRO A 419 8.95 25.32 24.41
N LEU A 420 8.85 25.44 25.75
CA LEU A 420 7.87 26.32 26.41
C LEU A 420 8.16 27.81 26.15
N ALA A 421 9.43 28.19 26.08
CA ALA A 421 9.86 29.53 25.74
C ALA A 421 9.39 29.92 24.34
N ARG A 422 9.63 29.04 23.35
CA ARG A 422 9.14 29.24 21.98
C ARG A 422 7.63 29.41 21.92
N ALA A 423 6.88 28.68 22.76
CA ALA A 423 5.43 28.81 22.84
C ALA A 423 4.99 30.21 23.27
N VAL A 424 5.64 30.75 24.31
CA VAL A 424 5.36 32.10 24.83
C VAL A 424 5.74 33.20 23.81
N VAL A 425 6.94 33.09 23.23
CA VAL A 425 7.41 34.01 22.17
C VAL A 425 6.48 34.01 20.97
N ASN A 426 6.04 32.84 20.52
CA ASN A 426 5.12 32.70 19.40
C ASN A 426 3.74 33.31 19.73
N ALA A 427 3.24 33.14 20.94
CA ALA A 427 1.99 33.71 21.39
C ALA A 427 2.07 35.25 21.39
N ALA A 428 3.15 35.85 21.90
CA ALA A 428 3.40 37.26 21.88
C ALA A 428 3.44 37.81 20.45
N LYS A 429 4.19 37.17 19.54
CA LYS A 429 4.27 37.57 18.11
C LYS A 429 2.92 37.50 17.43
N LYS A 430 2.14 36.43 17.63
CA LYS A 430 0.79 36.30 17.04
C LYS A 430 -0.18 37.36 17.52
N SER A 431 -0.04 37.80 18.78
CA SER A 431 -0.86 38.86 19.37
C SER A 431 -0.37 40.28 19.02
N GLY A 432 0.65 40.39 18.16
CA GLY A 432 1.24 41.67 17.77
C GLY A 432 1.85 42.45 18.95
N VAL A 433 2.35 41.71 19.94
CA VAL A 433 3.03 42.27 21.12
C VAL A 433 4.50 42.48 20.79
N PRO A 434 5.04 43.72 20.90
CA PRO A 434 6.47 43.95 20.70
C PRO A 434 7.27 43.24 21.81
N LEU A 435 8.44 42.75 21.47
CA LEU A 435 9.35 42.09 22.43
C LEU A 435 10.59 42.96 22.62
N ALA A 436 10.99 43.15 23.88
CA ALA A 436 12.21 43.83 24.23
C ALA A 436 13.37 42.81 24.33
N PRO A 437 14.58 43.16 23.90
CA PRO A 437 15.72 42.27 24.10
C PRO A 437 16.03 42.14 25.61
N PRO A 438 16.09 40.89 26.17
CA PRO A 438 16.37 40.72 27.59
C PRO A 438 17.82 41.05 27.89
N SER A 439 18.04 41.66 29.06
CA SER A 439 19.38 41.83 29.65
C SER A 439 19.53 40.99 30.90
N LYS A 440 20.77 40.72 31.34
CA LYS A 440 21.08 39.92 32.53
C LYS A 440 20.31 38.57 32.54
N PHE A 441 20.21 37.91 31.40
CA PHE A 441 19.48 36.66 31.25
C PHE A 441 20.22 35.51 31.99
N GLU A 442 19.51 34.83 32.88
CA GLU A 442 19.98 33.69 33.64
C GLU A 442 18.95 32.56 33.56
N ALA A 443 19.34 31.43 32.95
CA ALA A 443 18.51 30.22 32.96
C ALA A 443 18.80 29.46 34.26
N LEU A 444 17.75 29.15 35.01
CA LEU A 444 17.80 28.37 36.27
C LEU A 444 17.25 26.96 35.98
N PRO A 445 18.11 25.95 35.84
CA PRO A 445 17.71 24.62 35.44
C PRO A 445 16.62 24.02 36.34
N GLY A 446 15.52 23.55 35.72
CA GLY A 446 14.38 22.97 36.43
C GLY A 446 13.44 23.95 37.13
N LEU A 447 13.77 25.25 37.19
CA LEU A 447 12.98 26.28 37.85
C LEU A 447 12.35 27.27 36.86
N GLY A 448 13.13 27.78 35.92
CA GLY A 448 12.68 28.80 34.96
C GLY A 448 13.80 29.75 34.55
N VAL A 449 13.45 31.02 34.30
CA VAL A 449 14.39 32.05 33.86
C VAL A 449 14.24 33.34 34.67
N ARG A 450 15.35 34.06 34.80
CA ARG A 450 15.44 35.39 35.38
C ARG A 450 16.12 36.32 34.40
N ALA A 451 15.57 37.49 34.17
CA ALA A 451 16.17 38.51 33.28
C ALA A 451 15.67 39.92 33.64
N GLU A 452 16.28 40.93 33.02
CA GLU A 452 15.75 42.27 33.00
C GLU A 452 15.13 42.56 31.63
N ALA A 453 13.90 43.10 31.60
CA ALA A 453 13.22 43.55 30.41
C ALA A 453 12.61 44.94 30.67
N ASP A 454 12.85 45.92 29.80
CA ASP A 454 12.41 47.30 29.94
C ASP A 454 12.78 47.97 31.31
N GLY A 455 13.90 47.56 31.91
CA GLY A 455 14.36 48.09 33.18
C GLY A 455 13.74 47.42 34.42
N HIS A 456 12.84 46.45 34.24
CA HIS A 456 12.20 45.69 35.31
C HIS A 456 12.84 44.32 35.46
N GLN A 457 12.93 43.85 36.71
CA GLN A 457 13.37 42.47 36.98
C GLN A 457 12.20 41.52 36.76
N VAL A 458 12.38 40.55 35.88
CA VAL A 458 11.37 39.58 35.51
C VAL A 458 11.81 38.15 35.91
N LEU A 459 10.92 37.43 36.57
CA LEU A 459 11.02 36.02 36.86
C LEU A 459 9.92 35.28 36.14
N LEU A 460 10.27 34.23 35.39
CA LEU A 460 9.32 33.36 34.72
C LEU A 460 9.65 31.92 34.94
N GLY A 461 8.77 31.15 35.57
CA GLY A 461 9.05 29.76 35.89
C GLY A 461 7.99 29.07 36.74
N ASN A 462 8.37 28.01 37.41
CA ASN A 462 7.47 27.23 38.24
C ASN A 462 7.26 27.85 39.64
N GLN A 463 6.40 27.24 40.45
CA GLN A 463 6.09 27.72 41.79
C GLN A 463 7.31 27.72 42.71
N GLU A 464 8.23 26.79 42.52
CA GLU A 464 9.47 26.70 43.31
C GLU A 464 10.40 27.91 43.05
N LEU A 465 10.50 28.36 41.80
CA LEU A 465 11.21 29.58 41.45
C LEU A 465 10.64 30.79 42.23
N MET A 466 9.32 30.91 42.24
CA MET A 466 8.66 32.03 42.95
C MET A 466 8.97 31.97 44.45
N THR A 467 8.96 30.78 45.06
CA THR A 467 9.28 30.58 46.47
C THR A 467 10.74 30.93 46.77
N ASN A 468 11.68 30.51 45.92
CA ASN A 468 13.11 30.78 46.10
C ASN A 468 13.45 32.28 46.04
N PHE A 469 12.68 33.04 45.25
CA PHE A 469 12.83 34.49 45.13
C PHE A 469 11.84 35.28 45.99
N HIS A 470 11.19 34.61 46.97
CA HIS A 470 10.27 35.22 47.95
C HIS A 470 9.08 35.97 47.33
N VAL A 471 8.64 35.54 46.12
CA VAL A 471 7.44 36.07 45.48
C VAL A 471 6.22 35.38 46.13
N PRO A 472 5.23 36.15 46.67
CA PRO A 472 4.07 35.57 47.31
C PRO A 472 3.13 34.95 46.29
N VAL A 473 2.90 33.64 46.36
CA VAL A 473 1.98 32.91 45.46
C VAL A 473 0.65 32.51 46.15
N PHE A 474 0.52 32.87 47.44
CA PHE A 474 -0.66 32.57 48.24
C PHE A 474 -1.85 33.42 47.80
N GLY A 475 -3.04 32.84 47.73
CA GLY A 475 -4.26 33.50 47.29
C GLY A 475 -4.69 33.19 45.87
N TYR A 476 -3.86 32.54 45.05
CA TYR A 476 -4.16 32.23 43.65
C TYR A 476 -4.34 30.72 43.43
N THR A 477 -4.43 29.90 44.47
CA THR A 477 -4.52 28.44 44.43
C THR A 477 -5.72 27.97 43.61
N GLU A 478 -6.86 28.62 43.72
CA GLU A 478 -8.08 28.26 42.96
C GLU A 478 -7.88 28.48 41.47
N LYS A 479 -7.28 29.60 41.04
CA LYS A 479 -6.98 29.89 39.62
C LYS A 479 -5.92 28.94 39.09
N LEU A 480 -4.90 28.62 39.88
CA LEU A 480 -3.88 27.63 39.52
C LEU A 480 -4.49 26.24 39.34
N MET A 481 -5.31 25.77 40.29
CA MET A 481 -6.00 24.49 40.19
C MET A 481 -6.94 24.43 38.97
N GLY A 482 -7.60 25.56 38.64
CA GLY A 482 -8.42 25.65 37.44
C GLY A 482 -7.63 25.33 36.20
N LEU A 483 -6.48 25.98 35.98
CA LEU A 483 -5.63 25.74 34.82
C LEU A 483 -5.02 24.31 34.86
N GLN A 484 -4.62 23.81 36.02
CA GLN A 484 -4.08 22.45 36.15
C GLN A 484 -5.15 21.39 35.87
N ASN A 485 -6.38 21.59 36.34
CA ASN A 485 -7.50 20.67 36.04
C ASN A 485 -7.86 20.65 34.56
N GLU A 486 -7.59 21.71 33.82
CA GLU A 486 -7.69 21.74 32.37
C GLU A 486 -6.50 21.04 31.65
N GLY A 487 -5.58 20.45 32.40
CA GLY A 487 -4.43 19.75 31.85
C GLY A 487 -3.30 20.63 31.37
N LYS A 488 -3.23 21.89 31.85
CA LYS A 488 -2.20 22.84 31.43
C LYS A 488 -1.00 22.82 32.36
N THR A 489 0.19 22.99 31.80
CA THR A 489 1.41 23.34 32.56
C THR A 489 1.33 24.83 32.85
N VAL A 490 1.43 25.21 34.12
CA VAL A 490 1.31 26.61 34.53
C VAL A 490 2.70 27.17 34.80
N THR A 491 3.00 28.31 34.15
CA THR A 491 4.22 29.11 34.40
C THR A 491 3.79 30.43 35.03
N PHE A 492 4.51 30.81 36.08
CA PHE A 492 4.28 32.02 36.85
C PHE A 492 5.14 33.15 36.30
N LEU A 493 4.56 34.32 36.11
CA LEU A 493 5.28 35.56 35.79
C LEU A 493 5.26 36.50 36.99
N ALA A 494 6.45 36.89 37.44
CA ALA A 494 6.58 37.98 38.44
C ALA A 494 7.47 39.09 37.87
N VAL A 495 7.10 40.33 38.16
CA VAL A 495 7.83 41.54 37.78
C VAL A 495 8.09 42.35 39.06
N ASP A 496 9.34 42.72 39.25
CA ASP A 496 9.82 43.44 40.46
C ASP A 496 9.37 42.78 41.79
N SER A 497 9.42 41.46 41.86
CA SER A 497 9.00 40.60 42.96
C SER A 497 7.50 40.58 43.28
N GLU A 498 6.63 41.16 42.42
CA GLU A 498 5.18 41.05 42.49
C GLU A 498 4.69 40.01 41.47
N LEU A 499 3.79 39.09 41.85
CA LEU A 499 3.20 38.10 40.95
C LEU A 499 2.15 38.81 40.08
N GLU A 500 2.37 38.86 38.78
CA GLU A 500 1.53 39.57 37.83
C GLU A 500 0.62 38.61 37.01
N GLY A 501 1.07 37.39 36.72
CA GLY A 501 0.28 36.49 35.90
C GLY A 501 0.61 35.00 35.97
N LEU A 502 -0.37 34.18 35.61
CA LEU A 502 -0.24 32.76 35.36
C LEU A 502 -0.42 32.47 33.88
N ILE A 503 0.51 31.81 33.26
CA ILE A 503 0.47 31.43 31.83
C ILE A 503 0.26 29.92 31.75
N GLY A 504 -0.88 29.50 31.22
CA GLY A 504 -1.21 28.10 30.97
C GLY A 504 -0.71 27.67 29.58
N LEU A 505 0.15 26.66 29.58
CA LEU A 505 0.68 26.06 28.34
C LEU A 505 0.18 24.64 28.21
N ALA A 506 -0.26 24.27 27.01
CA ALA A 506 -0.67 22.91 26.71
C ALA A 506 -0.34 22.56 25.26
N ASP A 507 -0.13 21.29 25.01
CA ASP A 507 -0.10 20.75 23.66
C ASP A 507 -1.54 20.59 23.17
N THR A 508 -1.89 21.33 22.13
CA THR A 508 -3.27 21.42 21.65
C THR A 508 -3.61 20.32 20.66
N PRO A 509 -4.85 19.79 20.68
CA PRO A 509 -5.31 18.87 19.65
C PRO A 509 -5.18 19.44 18.24
N LYS A 510 -4.88 18.57 17.26
CA LYS A 510 -4.97 18.95 15.84
C LYS A 510 -6.44 19.19 15.45
N GLU A 511 -6.68 20.06 14.51
CA GLU A 511 -8.03 20.45 14.07
C GLU A 511 -8.87 19.27 13.57
N THR A 512 -8.21 18.25 13.03
CA THR A 512 -8.86 17.07 12.47
C THR A 512 -9.05 15.94 13.48
N SER A 513 -8.44 16.00 14.68
CA SER A 513 -8.42 14.91 15.66
C SER A 513 -9.82 14.50 16.12
N ALA A 514 -10.63 15.46 16.58
CA ALA A 514 -11.99 15.16 17.05
C ALA A 514 -12.87 14.58 15.93
N LYS A 515 -12.74 15.11 14.70
CA LYS A 515 -13.49 14.63 13.53
C LYS A 515 -13.06 13.19 13.18
N ALA A 516 -11.76 12.89 13.21
CA ALA A 516 -11.23 11.56 12.94
C ALA A 516 -11.70 10.55 13.99
N VAL A 517 -11.61 10.89 15.27
CA VAL A 517 -12.11 10.04 16.38
C VAL A 517 -13.60 9.73 16.21
N LYS A 518 -14.41 10.76 15.99
CA LYS A 518 -15.85 10.58 15.76
C LYS A 518 -16.12 9.65 14.59
N ARG A 519 -15.36 9.80 13.51
CA ARG A 519 -15.52 8.98 12.31
C ARG A 519 -15.12 7.53 12.55
N LEU A 520 -14.01 7.28 13.24
CA LEU A 520 -13.54 5.94 13.59
C LEU A 520 -14.57 5.22 14.49
N LYS A 521 -15.09 5.90 15.49
CA LYS A 521 -16.18 5.36 16.33
C LYS A 521 -17.43 5.01 15.50
N SER A 522 -17.81 5.85 14.53
CA SER A 522 -18.92 5.57 13.62
C SER A 522 -18.68 4.38 12.69
N MET A 523 -17.41 3.98 12.49
CA MET A 523 -17.03 2.78 11.76
C MET A 523 -17.04 1.51 12.64
N GLY A 524 -17.42 1.63 13.93
CA GLY A 524 -17.47 0.53 14.90
C GLY A 524 -16.12 0.21 15.55
N LEU A 525 -15.17 1.15 15.55
CA LEU A 525 -13.86 0.96 16.18
C LEU A 525 -13.87 1.49 17.62
N GLU A 526 -13.25 0.75 18.53
CA GLU A 526 -12.88 1.25 19.84
C GLU A 526 -11.66 2.17 19.69
N VAL A 527 -11.74 3.41 20.22
CA VAL A 527 -10.64 4.38 20.17
C VAL A 527 -10.04 4.53 21.55
N VAL A 528 -8.73 4.31 21.65
CA VAL A 528 -7.94 4.37 22.89
C VAL A 528 -6.87 5.43 22.75
N MET A 529 -6.71 6.30 23.75
CA MET A 529 -5.60 7.22 23.84
C MET A 529 -4.52 6.64 24.76
N LEU A 530 -3.27 6.65 24.31
CA LEU A 530 -2.10 6.19 25.04
C LEU A 530 -1.15 7.36 25.27
N THR A 531 -0.69 7.59 26.50
CA THR A 531 0.20 8.72 26.80
C THR A 531 1.06 8.47 28.03
N GLY A 532 2.24 9.11 28.05
CA GLY A 532 3.09 9.21 29.23
C GLY A 532 2.65 10.28 30.23
N ASP A 533 1.69 11.13 29.86
CA ASP A 533 1.19 12.20 30.72
C ASP A 533 0.45 11.68 31.94
N HIS A 534 0.30 12.58 32.91
CA HIS A 534 -0.53 12.32 34.07
C HIS A 534 -2.00 12.13 33.70
N GLU A 535 -2.69 11.32 34.47
CA GLU A 535 -4.08 10.91 34.19
C GLU A 535 -5.05 12.09 34.03
N THR A 536 -4.89 13.14 34.82
CA THR A 536 -5.74 14.35 34.79
C THR A 536 -5.63 15.08 33.44
N THR A 537 -4.40 15.33 32.98
CA THR A 537 -4.12 15.96 31.69
C THR A 537 -4.62 15.11 30.53
N ALA A 538 -4.39 13.80 30.60
CA ALA A 538 -4.81 12.86 29.59
C ALA A 538 -6.35 12.81 29.45
N LYS A 539 -7.08 12.78 30.58
CA LYS A 539 -8.56 12.80 30.59
C LYS A 539 -9.13 14.07 30.01
N ALA A 540 -8.55 15.26 30.34
CA ALA A 540 -9.01 16.53 29.78
C ALA A 540 -8.95 16.59 28.25
N ILE A 541 -7.85 16.10 27.66
CA ILE A 541 -7.70 16.04 26.21
C ILE A 541 -8.61 14.98 25.60
N ALA A 542 -8.75 13.81 26.24
CA ALA A 542 -9.61 12.74 25.77
C ALA A 542 -11.09 13.17 25.71
N GLU A 543 -11.56 13.92 26.70
CA GLU A 543 -12.92 14.48 26.74
C GLU A 543 -13.16 15.47 25.61
N GLN A 544 -12.21 16.36 25.33
CA GLN A 544 -12.25 17.29 24.18
C GLN A 544 -12.34 16.57 22.84
N LEU A 545 -11.69 15.40 22.72
CA LEU A 545 -11.65 14.58 21.51
C LEU A 545 -12.79 13.57 21.43
N GLY A 546 -13.54 13.40 22.53
CA GLY A 546 -14.59 12.37 22.65
C GLY A 546 -14.02 10.95 22.70
N ILE A 547 -12.86 10.73 23.32
CA ILE A 547 -12.24 9.42 23.52
C ILE A 547 -12.63 8.90 24.91
N ASP A 548 -13.21 7.71 24.99
CA ASP A 548 -13.72 7.16 26.27
C ASP A 548 -12.65 6.40 27.05
N LYS A 549 -11.67 5.81 26.36
CA LYS A 549 -10.66 4.95 26.97
C LYS A 549 -9.29 5.61 26.91
N VAL A 550 -8.73 5.85 28.09
CA VAL A 550 -7.40 6.50 28.26
C VAL A 550 -6.48 5.58 29.05
N ILE A 551 -5.26 5.43 28.59
CA ILE A 551 -4.18 4.74 29.31
C ILE A 551 -3.06 5.75 29.50
N ALA A 552 -2.97 6.29 30.71
CA ALA A 552 -2.03 7.35 31.10
C ALA A 552 -0.84 6.81 31.90
N ASN A 553 0.16 7.65 32.17
CA ASN A 553 1.39 7.34 32.90
C ASN A 553 2.18 6.15 32.32
N VAL A 554 2.17 5.97 30.98
CA VAL A 554 2.84 4.86 30.30
C VAL A 554 4.20 5.30 29.78
N ARG A 555 5.27 4.67 30.29
CA ARG A 555 6.63 4.92 29.77
C ARG A 555 6.79 4.41 28.33
N PRO A 556 7.71 4.98 27.55
CA PRO A 556 7.93 4.55 26.16
C PRO A 556 8.11 3.04 26.00
N GLU A 557 8.89 2.40 26.89
CA GLU A 557 9.16 0.96 26.84
C GLU A 557 7.91 0.10 27.15
N GLN A 558 6.93 0.65 27.85
CA GLN A 558 5.70 -0.03 28.26
C GLN A 558 4.59 0.07 27.21
N LYS A 559 4.73 0.94 26.19
CA LYS A 559 3.71 1.10 25.13
C LYS A 559 3.47 -0.20 24.36
N GLU A 560 4.52 -0.98 24.12
CA GLU A 560 4.41 -2.30 23.49
C GLU A 560 3.59 -3.29 24.33
N GLU A 561 3.76 -3.24 25.66
CA GLU A 561 3.03 -4.10 26.59
C GLU A 561 1.52 -3.84 26.57
N VAL A 562 1.11 -2.57 26.45
CA VAL A 562 -0.29 -2.18 26.29
C VAL A 562 -0.89 -2.79 25.02
N VAL A 563 -0.19 -2.72 23.90
CA VAL A 563 -0.60 -3.36 22.64
C VAL A 563 -0.76 -4.87 22.84
N ARG A 564 0.26 -5.52 23.42
CA ARG A 564 0.26 -6.96 23.68
C ARG A 564 -0.90 -7.39 24.58
N LYS A 565 -1.22 -6.60 25.61
CA LYS A 565 -2.35 -6.87 26.50
C LYS A 565 -3.68 -6.88 25.75
N LEU A 566 -3.96 -5.85 24.95
CA LEU A 566 -5.18 -5.78 24.16
C LEU A 566 -5.28 -6.92 23.13
N GLN A 567 -4.15 -7.29 22.51
CA GLN A 567 -4.09 -8.45 21.61
C GLN A 567 -4.39 -9.76 22.35
N SER A 568 -3.92 -9.92 23.59
CA SER A 568 -4.22 -11.11 24.42
C SER A 568 -5.69 -11.21 24.84
N GLU A 569 -6.41 -10.08 24.86
CA GLU A 569 -7.86 -9.99 25.06
C GLU A 569 -8.65 -10.34 23.78
N GLY A 570 -7.97 -10.73 22.69
CA GLY A 570 -8.58 -11.10 21.41
C GLY A 570 -8.85 -9.92 20.48
N ARG A 571 -8.37 -8.72 20.81
CA ARG A 571 -8.55 -7.51 19.98
C ARG A 571 -7.60 -7.49 18.80
N LYS A 572 -8.05 -6.92 17.69
CA LYS A 572 -7.25 -6.60 16.52
C LYS A 572 -6.84 -5.13 16.56
N VAL A 573 -5.59 -4.89 16.92
CA VAL A 573 -5.10 -3.58 17.31
C VAL A 573 -4.37 -2.87 16.17
N ALA A 574 -4.80 -1.64 15.86
CA ALA A 574 -3.96 -0.69 15.13
C ALA A 574 -3.31 0.29 16.11
N MET A 575 -2.02 0.54 15.98
CA MET A 575 -1.30 1.59 16.70
C MET A 575 -0.99 2.74 15.76
N VAL A 576 -1.28 3.97 16.18
CA VAL A 576 -1.02 5.21 15.42
C VAL A 576 -0.07 6.08 16.23
N GLY A 577 1.07 6.43 15.64
CA GLY A 577 2.11 7.22 16.29
C GLY A 577 3.03 7.93 15.30
N ASP A 578 3.96 8.76 15.80
CA ASP A 578 4.96 9.46 14.98
C ASP A 578 6.23 8.62 14.68
N GLY A 579 6.39 7.49 15.36
CA GLY A 579 7.45 6.52 15.15
C GLY A 579 8.74 6.77 15.92
N ILE A 580 8.94 7.92 16.56
CA ILE A 580 10.19 8.20 17.29
C ILE A 580 10.20 7.42 18.61
N ASN A 581 9.14 7.57 19.40
CA ASN A 581 8.99 6.93 20.71
C ASN A 581 8.10 5.69 20.67
N ASP A 582 7.38 5.47 19.59
CA ASP A 582 6.34 4.46 19.45
C ASP A 582 6.75 3.25 18.58
N ALA A 583 7.98 3.24 18.06
CA ALA A 583 8.45 2.22 17.12
C ALA A 583 8.21 0.77 17.62
N PRO A 584 8.50 0.39 18.88
CA PRO A 584 8.21 -0.95 19.36
C PRO A 584 6.70 -1.27 19.39
N ALA A 585 5.87 -0.30 19.77
CA ALA A 585 4.41 -0.46 19.81
C ALA A 585 3.80 -0.54 18.40
N LEU A 586 4.30 0.28 17.44
CA LEU A 586 3.93 0.23 16.03
C LEU A 586 4.28 -1.12 15.40
N ALA A 587 5.49 -1.63 15.67
CA ALA A 587 5.93 -2.94 15.17
C ALA A 587 5.14 -4.10 15.79
N LYS A 588 4.68 -3.98 17.03
CA LYS A 588 3.95 -5.00 17.77
C LYS A 588 2.49 -5.09 17.38
N ALA A 589 1.85 -3.98 17.00
CA ALA A 589 0.45 -3.93 16.62
C ALA A 589 0.16 -4.82 15.41
N ASP A 590 -1.10 -5.29 15.26
CA ASP A 590 -1.53 -6.00 14.05
C ASP A 590 -1.34 -5.09 12.82
N VAL A 591 -1.51 -3.78 13.00
CA VAL A 591 -1.18 -2.75 11.99
C VAL A 591 -0.57 -1.53 12.68
N GLY A 592 0.70 -1.25 12.40
CA GLY A 592 1.32 0.03 12.74
C GLY A 592 0.97 1.09 11.67
N ILE A 593 0.48 2.25 12.09
CA ILE A 593 0.19 3.41 11.24
C ILE A 593 1.08 4.56 11.68
N ALA A 594 2.09 4.86 10.89
CA ALA A 594 3.01 5.96 11.16
C ALA A 594 2.52 7.27 10.53
N ILE A 595 2.55 8.37 11.26
CA ILE A 595 2.14 9.71 10.80
C ILE A 595 3.37 10.58 10.58
N GLY A 596 3.42 11.26 9.43
CA GLY A 596 4.46 12.21 9.06
C GLY A 596 5.62 11.61 8.28
N SER A 597 6.24 12.42 7.43
CA SER A 597 7.33 12.01 6.53
C SER A 597 8.70 11.90 7.22
N GLY A 598 8.77 12.18 8.53
CA GLY A 598 10.00 12.67 9.15
C GLY A 598 10.99 11.64 9.68
N THR A 599 10.59 10.43 10.04
CA THR A 599 11.52 9.50 10.69
C THR A 599 11.70 8.21 9.92
N ASP A 600 12.96 7.83 9.68
CA ASP A 600 13.31 6.57 9.03
C ASP A 600 12.81 5.36 9.86
N VAL A 601 12.74 5.53 11.19
CA VAL A 601 12.22 4.51 12.12
C VAL A 601 10.72 4.25 11.92
N ALA A 602 9.91 5.28 11.69
CA ALA A 602 8.49 5.13 11.38
C ALA A 602 8.27 4.36 10.07
N LYS A 603 9.16 4.56 9.10
CA LYS A 603 9.12 3.87 7.81
C LYS A 603 9.50 2.40 7.93
N GLU A 604 10.36 2.02 8.86
CA GLU A 604 10.76 0.62 9.07
C GLU A 604 9.70 -0.17 9.84
N THR A 605 9.02 0.44 10.80
CA THR A 605 8.11 -0.22 11.74
C THR A 605 6.64 -0.18 11.35
N GLY A 606 6.19 0.83 10.59
CA GLY A 606 4.81 0.98 10.17
C GLY A 606 4.43 0.07 9.00
N GLY A 607 3.27 -0.58 9.10
CA GLY A 607 2.63 -1.26 7.96
C GLY A 607 1.91 -0.30 7.01
N ILE A 608 1.48 0.86 7.53
CA ILE A 608 0.89 1.97 6.79
C ILE A 608 1.60 3.26 7.18
N ILE A 609 1.97 4.08 6.21
CA ILE A 609 2.64 5.36 6.43
C ILE A 609 1.77 6.47 5.82
N LEU A 610 1.46 7.48 6.62
CA LEU A 610 0.73 8.65 6.20
C LEU A 610 1.72 9.78 5.95
N ILE A 611 1.80 10.27 4.72
CA ILE A 611 2.72 11.35 4.34
C ILE A 611 2.32 12.66 5.04
N LYS A 612 1.00 12.86 5.17
CA LYS A 612 0.45 14.04 5.83
C LYS A 612 0.33 13.81 7.33
N ASN A 613 0.43 14.92 8.06
CA ASN A 613 0.14 14.93 9.50
C ASN A 613 -1.37 15.16 9.78
N ASP A 614 -2.24 14.48 9.01
CA ASP A 614 -3.71 14.60 9.11
C ASP A 614 -4.32 13.26 9.55
N LEU A 615 -5.00 13.27 10.70
CA LEU A 615 -5.66 12.07 11.25
C LEU A 615 -6.83 11.55 10.42
N MET A 616 -7.40 12.40 9.54
CA MET A 616 -8.41 11.92 8.59
C MET A 616 -7.85 10.92 7.60
N ASP A 617 -6.53 10.91 7.37
CA ASP A 617 -5.89 9.92 6.50
C ASP A 617 -5.84 8.53 7.13
N VAL A 618 -5.86 8.41 8.47
CA VAL A 618 -6.11 7.14 9.18
C VAL A 618 -7.48 6.56 8.80
N VAL A 619 -8.51 7.41 8.82
CA VAL A 619 -9.88 7.03 8.43
C VAL A 619 -9.92 6.57 6.97
N LYS A 620 -9.26 7.31 6.07
CA LYS A 620 -9.18 6.97 4.64
C LYS A 620 -8.44 5.65 4.43
N ALA A 621 -7.33 5.42 5.14
CA ALA A 621 -6.54 4.19 5.05
C ALA A 621 -7.36 2.95 5.44
N LEU A 622 -8.08 3.01 6.56
CA LEU A 622 -8.93 1.90 7.01
C LEU A 622 -10.13 1.66 6.07
N GLN A 623 -10.75 2.73 5.54
CA GLN A 623 -11.83 2.59 4.57
C GLN A 623 -11.33 1.98 3.25
N LEU A 624 -10.16 2.39 2.77
CA LEU A 624 -9.52 1.86 1.56
C LEU A 624 -9.18 0.38 1.75
N SER A 625 -8.63 0.01 2.90
CA SER A 625 -8.36 -1.39 3.26
C SER A 625 -9.64 -2.23 3.19
N ARG A 626 -10.72 -1.79 3.86
CA ARG A 626 -12.02 -2.47 3.84
C ARG A 626 -12.58 -2.62 2.42
N ALA A 627 -12.46 -1.57 1.60
CA ALA A 627 -12.91 -1.61 0.22
C ALA A 627 -12.08 -2.59 -0.63
N THR A 628 -10.76 -2.60 -0.45
CA THR A 628 -9.86 -3.48 -1.20
C THR A 628 -10.09 -4.94 -0.84
N VAL A 629 -10.19 -5.28 0.45
CA VAL A 629 -10.46 -6.66 0.89
C VAL A 629 -11.84 -7.13 0.44
N ARG A 630 -12.84 -6.25 0.43
CA ARG A 630 -14.15 -6.57 -0.16
C ARG A 630 -14.01 -6.95 -1.63
N LYS A 631 -13.24 -6.19 -2.41
CA LYS A 631 -12.99 -6.50 -3.83
C LYS A 631 -12.22 -7.80 -4.02
N ILE A 632 -11.27 -8.12 -3.14
CA ILE A 632 -10.60 -9.42 -3.14
C ILE A 632 -11.63 -10.56 -2.93
N LYS A 633 -12.50 -10.43 -1.92
CA LYS A 633 -13.53 -11.44 -1.63
C LYS A 633 -14.52 -11.59 -2.81
N GLU A 634 -14.96 -10.48 -3.41
CA GLU A 634 -15.80 -10.50 -4.62
C GLU A 634 -15.08 -11.21 -5.79
N ASN A 635 -13.82 -10.89 -6.01
CA ASN A 635 -13.01 -11.51 -7.07
C ASN A 635 -12.85 -13.02 -6.85
N LEU A 636 -12.57 -13.45 -5.62
CA LEU A 636 -12.49 -14.86 -5.28
C LEU A 636 -13.83 -15.58 -5.51
N LEU A 637 -14.94 -14.95 -5.11
CA LEU A 637 -16.27 -15.49 -5.37
C LEU A 637 -16.50 -15.71 -6.88
N TRP A 638 -16.25 -14.68 -7.70
CA TRP A 638 -16.42 -14.80 -9.14
C TRP A 638 -15.49 -15.83 -9.76
N ALA A 639 -14.24 -15.94 -9.29
CA ALA A 639 -13.29 -16.92 -9.78
C ALA A 639 -13.73 -18.38 -9.54
N PHE A 640 -14.52 -18.64 -8.49
CA PHE A 640 -15.03 -19.98 -8.17
C PHE A 640 -16.43 -20.26 -8.71
N VAL A 641 -17.33 -19.28 -8.73
CA VAL A 641 -18.72 -19.48 -9.12
C VAL A 641 -18.87 -20.08 -10.50
N TYR A 642 -18.11 -19.57 -11.48
CA TYR A 642 -18.13 -20.10 -12.83
C TYR A 642 -17.73 -21.57 -12.89
N ASN A 643 -16.66 -21.94 -12.17
CA ASN A 643 -16.16 -23.30 -12.17
C ASN A 643 -17.13 -24.26 -11.48
N ILE A 644 -17.65 -23.89 -10.28
CA ILE A 644 -18.60 -24.72 -9.53
C ILE A 644 -19.89 -24.95 -10.33
N ALA A 645 -20.40 -23.92 -11.01
CA ALA A 645 -21.63 -24.01 -11.80
C ALA A 645 -21.44 -24.85 -13.07
N LEU A 646 -20.26 -24.75 -13.72
CA LEU A 646 -20.03 -25.39 -15.01
C LEU A 646 -19.43 -26.80 -14.92
N ILE A 647 -18.79 -27.19 -13.81
CA ILE A 647 -18.26 -28.56 -13.63
C ILE A 647 -19.34 -29.64 -13.78
N PRO A 648 -20.54 -29.54 -13.18
CA PRO A 648 -21.59 -30.55 -13.38
C PRO A 648 -22.04 -30.64 -14.85
N ILE A 649 -22.07 -29.50 -15.54
CA ILE A 649 -22.43 -29.44 -16.96
C ILE A 649 -21.35 -30.16 -17.80
N ALA A 650 -20.07 -29.88 -17.52
CA ALA A 650 -18.95 -30.56 -18.14
C ALA A 650 -18.89 -32.06 -17.85
N ALA A 651 -19.26 -32.45 -16.61
CA ALA A 651 -19.36 -33.84 -16.21
C ALA A 651 -20.53 -34.59 -16.89
N GLY A 652 -21.41 -33.87 -17.59
CA GLY A 652 -22.42 -34.48 -18.46
C GLY A 652 -23.85 -34.52 -17.92
N ILE A 653 -24.19 -33.67 -16.92
CA ILE A 653 -25.56 -33.60 -16.40
C ILE A 653 -26.61 -33.29 -17.49
N LEU A 654 -26.19 -32.63 -18.57
CA LEU A 654 -27.05 -32.31 -19.71
C LEU A 654 -27.07 -33.36 -20.82
N VAL A 655 -26.19 -34.38 -20.78
CA VAL A 655 -26.10 -35.43 -21.82
C VAL A 655 -27.38 -36.21 -21.97
N PRO A 656 -28.13 -36.59 -20.91
CA PRO A 656 -29.40 -37.27 -21.03
C PRO A 656 -30.49 -36.48 -21.80
N PHE A 657 -30.34 -35.15 -21.81
CA PHE A 657 -31.32 -34.24 -22.43
C PHE A 657 -30.91 -33.77 -23.82
N LEU A 658 -29.62 -33.50 -24.06
CA LEU A 658 -29.10 -32.92 -25.28
C LEU A 658 -28.25 -33.89 -26.11
N GLY A 659 -28.03 -35.10 -25.61
CA GLY A 659 -27.18 -36.09 -26.24
C GLY A 659 -25.69 -35.83 -26.11
N PRO A 660 -24.81 -36.78 -26.53
CA PRO A 660 -23.35 -36.68 -26.37
C PRO A 660 -22.71 -35.63 -27.28
N GLY A 661 -23.41 -35.11 -28.27
CA GLY A 661 -22.93 -34.05 -29.18
C GLY A 661 -22.59 -32.76 -28.45
N ILE A 662 -23.13 -32.52 -27.24
CA ILE A 662 -22.81 -31.35 -26.42
C ILE A 662 -21.29 -31.27 -26.10
N TYR A 663 -20.60 -32.41 -25.98
CA TYR A 663 -19.16 -32.43 -25.68
C TYR A 663 -18.28 -31.83 -26.79
N GLN A 664 -18.78 -31.69 -28.03
CA GLN A 664 -18.06 -31.01 -29.09
C GLN A 664 -17.99 -29.47 -28.86
N VAL A 665 -18.97 -28.90 -28.14
CA VAL A 665 -19.08 -27.45 -27.90
C VAL A 665 -18.60 -27.08 -26.51
N LEU A 666 -18.68 -27.98 -25.52
CA LEU A 666 -18.33 -27.71 -24.12
C LEU A 666 -16.89 -27.16 -23.92
N PRO A 667 -15.83 -27.70 -24.57
CA PRO A 667 -14.48 -27.15 -24.41
C PRO A 667 -14.35 -25.70 -24.90
N LEU A 668 -15.07 -25.32 -25.95
CA LEU A 668 -15.11 -23.96 -26.46
C LEU A 668 -15.83 -23.02 -25.47
N LEU A 669 -16.99 -23.45 -24.96
CA LEU A 669 -17.72 -22.70 -23.93
C LEU A 669 -16.91 -22.56 -22.64
N ALA A 670 -16.17 -23.61 -22.27
CA ALA A 670 -15.27 -23.59 -21.13
C ALA A 670 -14.17 -22.52 -21.27
N GLY A 671 -13.48 -22.50 -22.42
CA GLY A 671 -12.46 -21.50 -22.72
C GLY A 671 -13.02 -20.07 -22.71
N GLY A 672 -14.21 -19.87 -23.27
CA GLY A 672 -14.91 -18.59 -23.26
C GLY A 672 -15.28 -18.13 -21.84
N ALA A 673 -15.83 -19.03 -21.01
CA ALA A 673 -16.18 -18.74 -19.63
C ALA A 673 -14.95 -18.35 -18.78
N MET A 674 -13.81 -19.03 -18.97
CA MET A 674 -12.55 -18.70 -18.31
C MET A 674 -12.03 -17.30 -18.71
N ALA A 675 -12.10 -16.95 -19.99
CA ALA A 675 -11.70 -15.62 -20.45
C ALA A 675 -12.59 -14.54 -19.82
N ILE A 676 -13.91 -14.74 -19.79
CA ILE A 676 -14.88 -13.84 -19.15
C ILE A 676 -14.60 -13.72 -17.66
N SER A 677 -14.34 -14.81 -16.95
CA SER A 677 -14.01 -14.81 -15.52
C SER A 677 -12.79 -13.92 -15.23
N SER A 678 -11.71 -14.06 -16.00
CA SER A 678 -10.49 -13.25 -15.85
C SER A 678 -10.77 -11.76 -16.10
N VAL A 679 -11.54 -11.43 -17.14
CA VAL A 679 -11.93 -10.04 -17.45
C VAL A 679 -12.80 -9.46 -16.32
N THR A 680 -13.72 -10.25 -15.77
CA THR A 680 -14.61 -9.83 -14.68
C THR A 680 -13.81 -9.48 -13.43
N VAL A 681 -12.89 -10.34 -12.99
CA VAL A 681 -12.02 -10.14 -11.82
C VAL A 681 -11.17 -8.88 -11.96
N VAL A 682 -10.58 -8.69 -13.13
CA VAL A 682 -9.77 -7.53 -13.42
C VAL A 682 -10.61 -6.25 -13.43
N SER A 683 -11.73 -6.25 -14.14
CA SER A 683 -12.63 -5.09 -14.22
C SER A 683 -13.16 -4.70 -12.84
N ASN A 684 -13.53 -5.69 -12.01
CA ASN A 684 -13.96 -5.46 -10.64
C ASN A 684 -12.86 -4.83 -9.78
N SER A 685 -11.61 -5.27 -9.93
CA SER A 685 -10.46 -4.66 -9.25
C SER A 685 -10.24 -3.20 -9.68
N LEU A 686 -10.39 -2.89 -10.97
CA LEU A 686 -10.23 -1.53 -11.50
C LEU A 686 -11.30 -0.56 -10.98
N LEU A 687 -12.44 -1.03 -10.50
CA LEU A 687 -13.46 -0.18 -9.86
C LEU A 687 -12.93 0.51 -8.60
N LEU A 688 -11.89 -0.04 -7.94
CA LEU A 688 -11.23 0.63 -6.81
C LEU A 688 -10.61 1.99 -7.19
N ARG A 689 -10.28 2.24 -8.44
CA ARG A 689 -9.83 3.58 -8.90
C ARG A 689 -10.87 4.67 -8.65
N ARG A 690 -12.17 4.29 -8.62
CA ARG A 690 -13.29 5.21 -8.34
C ARG A 690 -13.60 5.32 -6.86
N PHE A 691 -12.79 4.70 -5.99
CA PHE A 691 -12.99 4.80 -4.55
C PHE A 691 -12.92 6.26 -4.09
N LYS A 692 -13.96 6.68 -3.38
CA LYS A 692 -14.03 7.97 -2.69
C LYS A 692 -14.25 7.70 -1.20
N PRO A 693 -13.39 8.20 -0.31
CA PRO A 693 -13.60 8.03 1.13
C PRO A 693 -14.85 8.78 1.56
N ARG A 694 -15.59 8.20 2.47
CA ARG A 694 -16.72 8.84 3.15
C ARG A 694 -16.18 9.52 4.41
N LEU A 695 -15.99 10.83 4.36
CA LEU A 695 -15.41 11.65 5.43
C LEU A 695 -16.48 12.23 6.35
#